data_56c98778819c6c1ae15dea5c85514f3d
#
_entry.id   56c98778819c6c1ae15dea5c85514f3d
#
_cell.length_a   1.000
_cell.length_b   1.000
_cell.length_c   1.000
_cell.angle_alpha   90.00
_cell.angle_beta   90.00
_cell.angle_gamma   90.00
#
_symmetry.space_group_name_H-M   'P 1'
#
loop_
_entity.id
_entity.type
_entity.pdbx_description
1 polymer ?
#
loop_
_entity_poly.entity_id
_entity_poly.type
_entity_poly.pdbx_seq_one_letter_code
_entity_poly.pdbx_strand_id
1 'polypeptide(L)'
;MALFAARSHRFTLAAIALTVALGIPTLAGSAATAAETPVAIDILSFNDFHGRLEASSPSAGAAVLGGLVTSFRAANPNTLVVSGGDSIGASTFTSFIQKDQPTIDALNAIGVDASAIGNHELDGGQADLEGRIIPATNYPLLSANIYNRTTGQPEFAQYALKQTGGVTVGFIGATTDETPSLVSPAGVANLEFRDIPTEVNRVADQLSDGNPANGEADVIVLTVHEGAADTTLASATGDSAFGKIVNTVDANVDAIVSGHTHQAYNWQLPIPGTDRTRPVLQAGKYGEKYGHISLSVDPTTKALLSISSEVKPLFGAFAPDAAVAAIVAAAAAAAKDRGSVPVGTITADFNRASQKDGVTENRGGESPLGNFVADVQLWTTNGKAQVALMNPGGLRTDLRYKASANTPNDVDGRVTYQEAASVQPFANTLVTKTLTGAQLRQVLEEQWQPAASTRPFLKLGVSKSLEYRYDPTAAAGSHITAITLNGLPVASTDSITVVANSFLASGGDNFVTLATGTNTGDTGKIDLQSMVDYFVANPVASPDYAQRAVGVTLSSAAATPGDIVTLGLSSLLFSNGEPNSGTATVSVGGTVLAQSAIDPAIIDLGDETGRASVAVTIPTATPAGTLVLTVAVPQTGTAIDVPLTITVPTITSVTAPVISGTATVGHTLTASPGTWSVTSPTLAYRWNRAGAPIDGATAASYSPVAADAGRAITVTVTASAPGTTPGVATSAAITVDRLASVTRGTVDRVLVSHKSPVAYRVLVTGQGLVPTGDIVVRDGRTVLTTVTLTPADNGRVTVTLPKLRRGIHLLTATYSGDAQLVDSASFPALVLVR
;
A
#
# COMPACT_ATOMS: atom_id res chain seq x y z
N MET A 1 42.73 55.76 2.47
CA MET A 1 44.01 55.87 3.21
C MET A 1 44.81 54.62 2.86
N ALA A 2 45.79 54.75 2.33
CA ALA A 2 47.12 55.11 1.79
C ALA A 2 47.48 54.01 0.78
N LEU A 3 47.72 54.29 -0.50
CA LEU A 3 48.92 54.85 -1.12
C LEU A 3 50.21 54.07 -0.82
N PHE A 4 50.84 53.50 -1.85
CA PHE A 4 52.23 53.69 -2.30
C PHE A 4 52.48 52.64 -3.41
N ALA A 5 52.58 53.00 -4.66
CA ALA A 5 53.63 53.78 -5.38
C ALA A 5 54.78 52.85 -5.95
N ALA A 6 54.82 52.95 -7.26
CA ALA A 6 55.77 52.48 -8.28
C ALA A 6 57.24 52.44 -7.96
N ARG A 7 57.99 51.59 -8.65
CA ARG A 7 59.34 51.91 -9.14
C ARG A 7 59.71 51.22 -10.44
N SER A 8 59.85 51.96 -11.47
CA SER A 8 60.50 51.69 -12.73
C SER A 8 62.00 51.61 -12.59
N HIS A 9 62.66 50.68 -13.30
CA HIS A 9 64.08 50.84 -13.63
C HIS A 9 64.30 50.46 -15.09
N ARG A 10 64.63 51.53 -15.86
CA ARG A 10 65.26 51.46 -17.17
C ARG A 10 66.74 51.13 -16.96
N PHE A 11 67.34 50.28 -17.80
CA PHE A 11 68.76 50.33 -18.09
C PHE A 11 69.05 50.17 -19.58
N THR A 12 69.97 50.94 -20.02
CA THR A 12 70.29 51.41 -21.33
C THR A 12 71.29 50.46 -22.03
N LEU A 13 71.35 50.56 -23.37
CA LEU A 13 72.22 49.90 -24.37
C LEU A 13 73.70 50.01 -24.05
N ALA A 14 74.46 48.98 -24.49
CA ALA A 14 75.78 49.10 -24.99
C ALA A 14 76.01 48.14 -26.14
N ALA A 15 76.27 48.61 -27.32
CA ALA A 15 76.70 47.92 -28.52
C ALA A 15 78.15 47.59 -28.47
N ILE A 16 78.55 46.36 -28.75
CA ILE A 16 79.91 46.04 -29.20
C ILE A 16 79.78 45.13 -30.45
N ALA A 17 80.31 45.71 -31.59
CA ALA A 17 80.46 45.00 -32.82
C ALA A 17 81.83 44.26 -32.79
N LEU A 18 81.79 42.93 -33.05
CA LEU A 18 83.02 42.20 -33.44
C LEU A 18 82.66 41.26 -34.60
N THR A 19 83.17 41.55 -35.77
CA THR A 19 83.18 40.77 -36.98
C THR A 19 84.24 39.67 -36.92
N VAL A 20 83.82 38.41 -37.02
CA VAL A 20 84.66 37.28 -37.55
C VAL A 20 83.85 36.42 -38.48
N ALA A 21 84.38 36.21 -39.64
CA ALA A 21 83.82 35.45 -40.76
C ALA A 21 84.08 33.98 -40.70
N LEU A 22 83.19 33.26 -41.42
CA LEU A 22 83.29 31.92 -42.01
C LEU A 22 83.03 30.64 -41.15
N GLY A 23 81.98 30.01 -41.62
CA GLY A 23 81.65 28.62 -41.29
C GLY A 23 80.15 28.34 -41.47
N ILE A 24 79.63 28.07 -42.69
CA ILE A 24 78.28 27.64 -42.96
C ILE A 24 78.16 26.14 -42.61
N PRO A 25 77.46 25.72 -41.59
CA PRO A 25 76.76 24.41 -41.58
C PRO A 25 75.34 24.67 -42.04
N THR A 26 74.96 24.08 -43.13
CA THR A 26 73.52 23.92 -43.50
C THR A 26 72.80 23.17 -42.42
N LEU A 27 72.24 23.91 -41.45
CA LEU A 27 71.19 23.41 -40.60
C LEU A 27 69.95 23.26 -41.52
N ALA A 28 69.64 21.99 -41.83
CA ALA A 28 68.28 21.62 -42.24
C ALA A 28 67.30 22.13 -41.12
N GLY A 29 66.64 23.26 -41.34
CA GLY A 29 65.60 23.72 -40.52
C GLY A 29 64.51 22.69 -40.58
N SER A 30 64.31 21.93 -39.49
CA SER A 30 63.03 21.29 -39.29
C SER A 30 61.99 22.41 -39.33
N ALA A 31 61.24 22.48 -40.42
CA ALA A 31 60.02 23.27 -40.44
C ALA A 31 59.18 22.82 -39.24
N ALA A 32 59.06 23.65 -38.19
CA ALA A 32 58.08 23.43 -37.18
C ALA A 32 56.76 23.46 -37.97
N THR A 33 56.17 22.32 -38.20
CA THR A 33 54.79 22.23 -38.67
C THR A 33 53.99 23.05 -37.68
N ALA A 34 53.36 24.13 -38.14
CA ALA A 34 52.43 24.88 -37.38
C ALA A 34 51.44 23.88 -36.79
N ALA A 35 51.25 23.83 -35.50
CA ALA A 35 50.29 22.95 -34.90
C ALA A 35 48.96 23.29 -35.53
N GLU A 36 48.37 22.29 -36.17
CA GLU A 36 47.01 22.47 -36.78
C GLU A 36 46.06 22.90 -35.70
N THR A 37 45.16 23.84 -36.02
CA THR A 37 44.15 24.31 -35.09
C THR A 37 43.21 23.17 -34.70
N PRO A 38 43.01 22.90 -33.38
CA PRO A 38 42.09 21.84 -32.96
C PRO A 38 40.67 22.03 -33.56
N VAL A 39 40.03 20.93 -33.89
CA VAL A 39 38.67 20.90 -34.38
C VAL A 39 37.72 21.10 -33.21
N ALA A 40 36.92 22.18 -33.25
CA ALA A 40 35.85 22.39 -32.30
C ALA A 40 34.59 21.71 -32.79
N ILE A 41 33.93 20.90 -31.93
CA ILE A 41 32.66 20.26 -32.22
C ILE A 41 31.72 20.57 -31.07
N ASP A 42 30.49 20.99 -31.42
CA ASP A 42 29.40 21.17 -30.47
C ASP A 42 28.37 20.03 -30.61
N ILE A 43 27.99 19.42 -29.48
CA ILE A 43 26.89 18.47 -29.44
C ILE A 43 25.79 19.06 -28.59
N LEU A 44 24.66 19.35 -29.24
CA LEU A 44 23.42 19.77 -28.55
C LEU A 44 22.60 18.55 -28.22
N SER A 45 22.05 18.51 -27.01
CA SER A 45 21.20 17.39 -26.59
C SER A 45 19.89 17.89 -25.98
N PHE A 46 18.87 17.09 -26.16
CA PHE A 46 17.59 17.16 -25.48
C PHE A 46 17.09 15.75 -25.17
N ASN A 47 16.07 15.62 -24.35
CA ASN A 47 15.47 14.35 -23.98
C ASN A 47 14.02 14.56 -23.55
N ASP A 48 13.22 13.50 -23.55
CA ASP A 48 11.85 13.50 -23.00
C ASP A 48 11.03 14.69 -23.57
N PHE A 49 11.05 14.85 -24.90
CA PHE A 49 10.40 15.98 -25.55
C PHE A 49 8.87 15.81 -25.61
N HIS A 50 8.38 14.56 -25.73
CA HIS A 50 6.97 14.19 -25.64
C HIS A 50 6.05 15.09 -26.47
N GLY A 51 6.39 15.32 -27.73
CA GLY A 51 5.52 16.07 -28.64
C GLY A 51 5.21 17.48 -28.19
N ARG A 52 6.09 18.16 -27.46
CA ARG A 52 5.91 19.56 -27.02
C ARG A 52 6.18 20.55 -28.13
N LEU A 53 5.35 20.49 -29.17
CA LEU A 53 5.46 21.33 -30.38
C LEU A 53 5.30 22.81 -30.06
N GLU A 54 4.27 23.18 -29.30
CA GLU A 54 3.93 24.55 -28.97
C GLU A 54 4.68 25.03 -27.73
N ALA A 55 5.11 26.28 -27.75
CA ALA A 55 5.73 26.90 -26.57
C ALA A 55 4.70 27.15 -25.48
N SER A 56 4.99 26.67 -24.25
CA SER A 56 4.21 26.89 -23.03
C SER A 56 5.13 26.85 -21.85
N SER A 57 5.41 28.01 -21.23
CA SER A 57 6.39 28.11 -20.12
C SER A 57 6.21 27.02 -19.07
N PRO A 58 7.30 26.29 -18.71
CA PRO A 58 8.70 26.49 -19.09
C PRO A 58 9.15 25.79 -20.38
N SER A 59 8.28 25.07 -21.10
CA SER A 59 8.59 24.40 -22.36
C SER A 59 8.78 25.40 -23.50
N ALA A 60 9.90 25.32 -24.21
CA ALA A 60 10.25 26.25 -25.26
C ALA A 60 9.53 25.97 -26.63
N GLY A 61 9.06 24.74 -26.81
CA GLY A 61 8.49 24.29 -28.06
C GLY A 61 9.52 23.99 -29.17
N ALA A 62 9.07 23.25 -30.18
CA ALA A 62 9.95 22.78 -31.24
C ALA A 62 10.61 23.91 -32.04
N ALA A 63 9.91 25.01 -32.30
CA ALA A 63 10.44 26.13 -33.07
C ALA A 63 11.65 26.81 -32.39
N VAL A 64 11.66 26.96 -31.09
CA VAL A 64 12.79 27.52 -30.34
C VAL A 64 13.94 26.51 -30.26
N LEU A 65 13.67 25.21 -30.17
CA LEU A 65 14.68 24.16 -30.26
C LEU A 65 15.34 24.20 -31.67
N GLY A 66 14.57 24.40 -32.73
CA GLY A 66 15.10 24.64 -34.07
C GLY A 66 15.99 25.90 -34.16
N GLY A 67 15.56 26.97 -33.50
CA GLY A 67 16.31 28.22 -33.43
C GLY A 67 17.65 28.10 -32.66
N LEU A 68 17.69 27.31 -31.60
CA LEU A 68 18.93 26.93 -30.92
C LEU A 68 19.90 26.27 -31.92
N VAL A 69 19.44 25.23 -32.63
CA VAL A 69 20.28 24.47 -33.57
C VAL A 69 20.78 25.35 -34.71
N THR A 70 19.90 26.15 -35.31
CA THR A 70 20.26 27.11 -36.33
C THR A 70 21.33 28.10 -35.88
N SER A 71 21.21 28.61 -34.64
CA SER A 71 22.17 29.54 -34.04
C SER A 71 23.55 28.91 -33.86
N PHE A 72 23.60 27.68 -33.33
CA PHE A 72 24.85 26.96 -33.09
C PHE A 72 25.53 26.56 -34.41
N ARG A 73 24.77 26.03 -35.39
CA ARG A 73 25.30 25.67 -36.71
C ARG A 73 25.82 26.88 -37.47
N ALA A 74 25.22 28.06 -37.29
CA ALA A 74 25.72 29.31 -37.86
C ALA A 74 27.05 29.75 -37.23
N ALA A 75 27.27 29.49 -35.93
CA ALA A 75 28.51 29.79 -35.23
C ALA A 75 29.59 28.73 -35.46
N ASN A 76 29.21 27.46 -35.46
CA ASN A 76 30.08 26.31 -35.69
C ASN A 76 29.40 25.27 -36.58
N PRO A 77 29.84 25.10 -37.83
CA PRO A 77 29.23 24.11 -38.73
C PRO A 77 29.43 22.65 -38.28
N ASN A 78 30.35 22.41 -37.33
CA ASN A 78 30.54 21.10 -36.73
C ASN A 78 29.59 20.84 -35.53
N THR A 79 28.36 21.38 -35.60
CA THR A 79 27.35 21.18 -34.55
C THR A 79 26.47 19.96 -34.88
N LEU A 80 26.44 19.02 -33.97
CA LEU A 80 25.58 17.81 -34.00
C LEU A 80 24.44 17.94 -32.98
N VAL A 81 23.33 17.23 -33.22
CA VAL A 81 22.12 17.30 -32.39
C VAL A 81 21.64 15.89 -32.07
N VAL A 82 21.49 15.57 -30.76
CA VAL A 82 21.08 14.24 -30.32
C VAL A 82 19.93 14.28 -29.33
N SER A 83 19.13 13.21 -29.32
CA SER A 83 18.08 13.02 -28.31
C SER A 83 18.39 11.83 -27.40
N GLY A 84 18.13 11.99 -26.10
CA GLY A 84 18.18 10.93 -25.10
C GLY A 84 16.91 10.04 -25.09
N GLY A 85 16.07 10.07 -26.15
CA GLY A 85 14.83 9.28 -26.26
C GLY A 85 13.58 10.00 -25.78
N ASP A 86 12.42 9.34 -25.91
CA ASP A 86 11.09 9.88 -25.58
C ASP A 86 10.79 11.21 -26.28
N SER A 87 11.14 11.27 -27.54
CA SER A 87 10.84 12.44 -28.36
C SER A 87 9.34 12.51 -28.72
N ILE A 88 8.69 11.35 -28.82
CA ILE A 88 7.27 11.16 -29.08
C ILE A 88 6.65 10.25 -28.00
N GLY A 89 5.35 9.99 -28.12
CA GLY A 89 4.58 9.21 -27.13
C GLY A 89 4.28 10.01 -25.87
N ALA A 90 3.20 9.69 -25.16
CA ALA A 90 2.68 10.50 -24.05
C ALA A 90 2.62 12.00 -24.37
N SER A 91 2.37 12.33 -25.62
CA SER A 91 2.52 13.64 -26.25
C SER A 91 1.41 14.61 -25.88
N THR A 92 1.69 15.91 -26.08
CA THR A 92 0.64 16.93 -26.02
C THR A 92 -0.42 16.71 -27.10
N PHE A 93 -1.61 17.26 -26.84
CA PHE A 93 -2.78 17.04 -27.70
C PHE A 93 -2.50 17.26 -29.18
N THR A 94 -1.83 18.36 -29.53
CA THR A 94 -1.52 18.71 -30.95
C THR A 94 -0.72 17.60 -31.64
N SER A 95 0.26 17.00 -30.97
CA SER A 95 1.05 15.90 -31.49
C SER A 95 0.27 14.59 -31.45
N PHE A 96 -0.29 14.26 -30.30
CA PHE A 96 -1.03 13.02 -30.03
C PHE A 96 -2.16 12.77 -31.00
N ILE A 97 -3.03 13.77 -31.24
CA ILE A 97 -4.21 13.61 -32.13
C ILE A 97 -3.84 13.33 -33.59
N GLN A 98 -2.60 13.59 -33.94
CA GLN A 98 -2.00 13.36 -35.27
C GLN A 98 -0.97 12.23 -35.24
N LYS A 99 -1.01 11.36 -34.24
CA LYS A 99 -0.11 10.20 -34.05
C LYS A 99 1.37 10.58 -34.07
N ASP A 100 1.71 11.70 -33.47
CA ASP A 100 3.06 12.27 -33.37
C ASP A 100 3.77 12.63 -34.70
N GLN A 101 3.09 12.50 -35.82
CA GLN A 101 3.68 12.87 -37.09
C GLN A 101 4.22 14.31 -37.13
N PRO A 102 3.51 15.35 -36.60
CA PRO A 102 4.06 16.70 -36.60
C PRO A 102 5.33 16.88 -35.78
N THR A 103 5.50 16.07 -34.72
CA THR A 103 6.74 16.08 -33.91
C THR A 103 7.89 15.46 -34.69
N ILE A 104 7.66 14.34 -35.38
CA ILE A 104 8.65 13.71 -36.24
C ILE A 104 9.06 14.70 -37.35
N ASP A 105 8.10 15.35 -38.01
CA ASP A 105 8.37 16.34 -39.06
C ASP A 105 9.17 17.54 -38.54
N ALA A 106 8.87 18.03 -37.34
CA ALA A 106 9.60 19.12 -36.71
C ALA A 106 11.05 18.72 -36.38
N LEU A 107 11.28 17.53 -35.80
CA LEU A 107 12.62 17.03 -35.49
C LEU A 107 13.45 16.72 -36.73
N ASN A 108 12.80 16.25 -37.83
CA ASN A 108 13.43 16.12 -39.14
C ASN A 108 13.88 17.50 -39.70
N ALA A 109 13.02 18.52 -39.56
CA ALA A 109 13.35 19.89 -40.00
C ALA A 109 14.46 20.54 -39.15
N ILE A 110 14.51 20.26 -37.86
CA ILE A 110 15.59 20.66 -36.93
C ILE A 110 16.92 20.02 -37.32
N GLY A 111 16.85 18.83 -37.94
CA GLY A 111 18.02 18.09 -38.36
C GLY A 111 18.71 17.39 -37.18
N VAL A 112 17.95 16.60 -36.45
CA VAL A 112 18.49 15.69 -35.41
C VAL A 112 19.43 14.68 -36.08
N ASP A 113 20.56 14.38 -35.48
CA ASP A 113 21.60 13.51 -36.02
C ASP A 113 21.46 12.06 -35.57
N ALA A 114 21.02 11.84 -34.31
CA ALA A 114 20.72 10.54 -33.75
C ALA A 114 19.79 10.68 -32.53
N SER A 115 19.04 9.63 -32.20
CA SER A 115 18.24 9.55 -30.98
C SER A 115 18.35 8.17 -30.36
N ALA A 116 18.41 8.08 -29.04
CA ALA A 116 18.09 6.82 -28.36
C ALA A 116 16.61 6.47 -28.63
N ILE A 117 16.28 5.18 -28.62
CA ILE A 117 14.92 4.71 -28.48
C ILE A 117 14.55 4.82 -27.00
N GLY A 118 13.55 5.63 -26.65
CA GLY A 118 12.96 5.63 -25.33
C GLY A 118 11.82 4.60 -25.22
N ASN A 119 11.26 4.47 -24.04
CA ASN A 119 10.13 3.55 -23.85
C ASN A 119 8.88 4.04 -24.60
N HIS A 120 8.68 5.35 -24.72
CA HIS A 120 7.49 5.91 -25.37
C HIS A 120 7.53 5.88 -26.91
N GLU A 121 8.68 5.69 -27.54
CA GLU A 121 8.73 5.31 -28.93
C GLU A 121 8.10 3.92 -29.18
N LEU A 122 7.96 3.10 -28.11
CA LEU A 122 7.34 1.78 -28.15
C LEU A 122 5.89 1.74 -27.61
N ASP A 123 5.23 2.89 -27.35
CA ASP A 123 3.83 2.94 -26.89
C ASP A 123 2.87 2.18 -27.84
N GLY A 124 3.10 2.32 -29.16
CA GLY A 124 2.37 1.58 -30.21
C GLY A 124 2.90 0.17 -30.46
N GLY A 125 3.92 -0.28 -29.71
CA GLY A 125 4.60 -1.56 -29.85
C GLY A 125 5.65 -1.57 -30.96
N GLN A 126 6.39 -2.70 -31.03
CA GLN A 126 7.44 -2.94 -32.03
C GLN A 126 6.98 -2.66 -33.47
N ALA A 127 5.79 -3.16 -33.83
CA ALA A 127 5.27 -3.04 -35.18
C ALA A 127 5.02 -1.58 -35.60
N ASP A 128 4.60 -0.69 -34.68
CA ASP A 128 4.42 0.73 -34.99
C ASP A 128 5.76 1.44 -35.10
N LEU A 129 6.71 1.13 -34.22
CA LEU A 129 8.06 1.68 -34.28
C LEU A 129 8.73 1.36 -35.64
N GLU A 130 8.72 0.10 -36.05
CA GLU A 130 9.34 -0.35 -37.32
C GLU A 130 8.58 0.07 -38.55
N GLY A 131 7.25 -0.01 -38.53
CA GLY A 131 6.41 0.20 -39.71
C GLY A 131 6.06 1.64 -39.98
N ARG A 132 6.06 2.53 -38.97
CA ARG A 132 5.63 3.92 -39.11
C ARG A 132 6.68 4.92 -38.61
N ILE A 133 7.22 4.76 -37.43
CA ILE A 133 8.05 5.80 -36.80
C ILE A 133 9.44 5.84 -37.46
N ILE A 134 10.16 4.71 -37.47
CA ILE A 134 11.50 4.63 -38.09
C ILE A 134 11.47 5.10 -39.56
N PRO A 135 10.52 4.66 -40.42
CA PRO A 135 10.46 5.15 -41.81
C PRO A 135 10.13 6.64 -41.94
N ALA A 136 9.50 7.26 -40.94
CA ALA A 136 9.16 8.68 -40.96
C ALA A 136 10.29 9.58 -40.43
N THR A 137 11.27 9.05 -39.71
CA THR A 137 12.42 9.82 -39.19
C THR A 137 13.55 9.90 -40.24
N ASN A 138 14.20 11.06 -40.33
CA ASN A 138 15.38 11.28 -41.17
C ASN A 138 16.69 11.03 -40.42
N TYR A 139 16.62 10.56 -39.19
CA TYR A 139 17.74 10.26 -38.29
C TYR A 139 17.57 8.86 -37.73
N PRO A 140 18.67 8.18 -37.38
CA PRO A 140 18.59 6.84 -36.79
C PRO A 140 18.05 6.88 -35.36
N LEU A 141 17.15 5.95 -35.06
CA LEU A 141 16.72 5.57 -33.73
C LEU A 141 17.58 4.40 -33.28
N LEU A 142 18.26 4.54 -32.13
CA LEU A 142 19.36 3.68 -31.70
C LEU A 142 19.03 2.94 -30.40
N SER A 143 19.35 1.62 -30.36
CA SER A 143 19.38 0.86 -29.10
C SER A 143 20.34 -0.34 -29.21
N ALA A 144 21.40 -0.33 -28.43
CA ALA A 144 22.38 -1.40 -28.40
C ALA A 144 21.86 -2.65 -27.68
N ASN A 145 20.91 -2.48 -26.76
CA ASN A 145 20.45 -3.50 -25.82
C ASN A 145 19.08 -4.12 -26.14
N ILE A 146 18.42 -3.72 -27.23
CA ILE A 146 17.16 -4.35 -27.67
C ILE A 146 17.45 -5.43 -28.71
N TYR A 147 17.05 -6.66 -28.39
CA TYR A 147 17.27 -7.84 -29.23
C TYR A 147 15.96 -8.53 -29.58
N ASN A 148 15.91 -9.13 -30.76
CA ASN A 148 14.83 -10.01 -31.15
C ASN A 148 14.95 -11.36 -30.42
N ARG A 149 13.95 -11.75 -29.65
CA ARG A 149 13.95 -13.00 -28.86
C ARG A 149 14.06 -14.25 -29.71
N THR A 150 13.56 -14.22 -30.95
CA THR A 150 13.52 -15.36 -31.84
C THR A 150 14.86 -15.57 -32.53
N THR A 151 15.49 -14.47 -33.01
CA THR A 151 16.74 -14.54 -33.76
C THR A 151 17.97 -14.41 -32.89
N GLY A 152 17.85 -13.81 -31.71
CA GLY A 152 18.94 -13.45 -30.82
C GLY A 152 19.86 -12.35 -31.37
N GLN A 153 19.43 -11.65 -32.44
CA GLN A 153 20.18 -10.55 -33.06
C GLN A 153 19.63 -9.20 -32.54
N PRO A 154 20.46 -8.13 -32.58
CA PRO A 154 19.97 -6.77 -32.36
C PRO A 154 18.78 -6.46 -33.27
N GLU A 155 17.71 -5.90 -32.69
CA GLU A 155 16.52 -5.56 -33.46
C GLU A 155 16.64 -4.23 -34.15
N PHE A 156 17.31 -3.27 -33.52
CA PHE A 156 17.46 -1.90 -34.03
C PHE A 156 18.93 -1.57 -34.29
N ALA A 157 19.17 -0.44 -34.97
CA ALA A 157 20.51 0.12 -35.11
C ALA A 157 21.11 0.38 -33.72
N GLN A 158 22.33 -0.07 -33.49
CA GLN A 158 22.97 0.03 -32.18
C GLN A 158 23.72 1.35 -32.01
N TYR A 159 24.27 1.87 -33.12
CA TYR A 159 25.05 3.09 -33.16
C TYR A 159 24.87 3.82 -34.47
N ALA A 160 25.32 5.08 -34.51
CA ALA A 160 25.45 5.88 -35.73
C ALA A 160 26.77 6.60 -35.71
N LEU A 161 27.41 6.69 -36.91
CA LEU A 161 28.65 7.45 -37.11
C LEU A 161 28.34 8.75 -37.85
N LYS A 162 28.82 9.88 -37.34
CA LYS A 162 28.70 11.20 -37.94
C LYS A 162 30.08 11.83 -38.14
N GLN A 163 30.38 12.16 -39.40
CA GLN A 163 31.60 12.88 -39.68
C GLN A 163 31.40 14.38 -39.70
N THR A 164 32.20 15.10 -38.95
CA THR A 164 32.17 16.56 -38.88
C THR A 164 33.56 17.10 -38.59
N GLY A 165 34.00 18.12 -39.33
CA GLY A 165 35.36 18.68 -39.19
C GLY A 165 36.47 17.66 -39.41
N GLY A 166 36.23 16.56 -40.14
CA GLY A 166 37.17 15.48 -40.32
C GLY A 166 37.33 14.54 -39.13
N VAL A 167 36.48 14.66 -38.11
CA VAL A 167 36.36 13.79 -36.92
C VAL A 167 35.13 12.91 -37.05
N THR A 168 35.24 11.64 -36.70
CA THR A 168 34.12 10.70 -36.61
C THR A 168 33.59 10.62 -35.18
N VAL A 169 32.36 11.10 -34.97
CA VAL A 169 31.67 10.98 -33.69
C VAL A 169 30.73 9.78 -33.75
N GLY A 170 30.93 8.81 -32.87
CA GLY A 170 30.05 7.63 -32.69
C GLY A 170 28.99 7.91 -31.62
N PHE A 171 27.71 7.74 -31.96
CA PHE A 171 26.62 7.76 -31.00
C PHE A 171 26.13 6.34 -30.79
N ILE A 172 26.22 5.85 -29.56
CA ILE A 172 25.65 4.57 -29.14
C ILE A 172 24.30 4.87 -28.49
N GLY A 173 23.23 4.16 -28.91
CA GLY A 173 21.93 4.26 -28.24
C GLY A 173 21.74 3.14 -27.23
N ALA A 174 20.97 3.40 -26.16
CA ALA A 174 20.46 2.35 -25.28
C ALA A 174 19.12 2.75 -24.66
N THR A 175 18.31 1.74 -24.32
CA THR A 175 16.95 1.88 -23.82
C THR A 175 16.85 1.24 -22.45
N THR A 176 16.12 1.86 -21.51
CA THR A 176 15.93 1.28 -20.17
C THR A 176 15.41 -0.15 -20.24
N ASP A 177 15.98 -1.02 -19.44
CA ASP A 177 15.55 -2.41 -19.32
C ASP A 177 14.22 -2.57 -18.57
N GLU A 178 13.72 -1.49 -17.95
CA GLU A 178 12.37 -1.42 -17.38
C GLU A 178 11.26 -1.33 -18.46
N THR A 179 11.59 -1.07 -19.72
CA THR A 179 10.61 -0.85 -20.82
C THR A 179 9.49 -1.89 -20.90
N PRO A 180 9.71 -3.21 -20.70
CA PRO A 180 8.62 -4.18 -20.73
C PRO A 180 7.55 -3.96 -19.65
N SER A 181 7.87 -3.24 -18.56
CA SER A 181 6.91 -2.86 -17.52
C SER A 181 6.28 -1.48 -17.77
N LEU A 182 6.86 -0.68 -18.66
CA LEU A 182 6.47 0.71 -18.92
C LEU A 182 5.60 0.89 -20.18
N VAL A 183 5.53 -0.13 -21.04
CA VAL A 183 4.69 -0.14 -22.24
C VAL A 183 3.82 -1.38 -22.27
N SER A 184 2.87 -1.45 -23.22
CA SER A 184 2.04 -2.65 -23.37
C SER A 184 2.91 -3.91 -23.54
N PRO A 185 2.91 -4.86 -22.60
CA PRO A 185 3.77 -6.04 -22.66
C PRO A 185 3.57 -6.86 -23.94
N ALA A 186 2.35 -6.87 -24.49
CA ALA A 186 2.05 -7.56 -25.75
C ALA A 186 2.73 -6.89 -26.94
N GLY A 187 2.89 -5.56 -26.90
CA GLY A 187 3.53 -4.78 -27.95
C GLY A 187 5.03 -5.03 -28.09
N VAL A 188 5.68 -5.49 -27.04
CA VAL A 188 7.14 -5.74 -26.96
C VAL A 188 7.49 -7.19 -26.64
N ALA A 189 6.51 -8.10 -26.72
CA ALA A 189 6.68 -9.51 -26.34
C ALA A 189 7.81 -10.24 -27.06
N ASN A 190 8.12 -9.85 -28.30
CA ASN A 190 9.19 -10.40 -29.11
C ASN A 190 10.55 -9.73 -28.87
N LEU A 191 10.61 -8.69 -28.03
CA LEU A 191 11.83 -7.96 -27.71
C LEU A 191 12.42 -8.44 -26.38
N GLU A 192 13.76 -8.55 -26.35
CA GLU A 192 14.56 -8.81 -25.15
C GLU A 192 15.37 -7.55 -24.86
N PHE A 193 15.20 -6.99 -23.66
CA PHE A 193 15.96 -5.85 -23.18
C PHE A 193 17.10 -6.38 -22.31
N ARG A 194 18.32 -6.27 -22.82
CA ARG A 194 19.52 -6.77 -22.15
C ARG A 194 20.16 -5.70 -21.29
N ASP A 195 21.09 -6.14 -20.42
CA ASP A 195 21.84 -5.26 -19.54
C ASP A 195 22.58 -4.17 -20.35
N ILE A 196 22.24 -2.91 -20.07
CA ILE A 196 22.74 -1.75 -20.83
C ILE A 196 24.26 -1.67 -20.83
N PRO A 197 24.97 -1.70 -19.67
CA PRO A 197 26.42 -1.60 -19.68
C PRO A 197 27.10 -2.68 -20.53
N THR A 198 26.62 -3.91 -20.45
CA THR A 198 27.20 -5.04 -21.22
C THR A 198 27.12 -4.79 -22.72
N GLU A 199 25.97 -4.38 -23.22
CA GLU A 199 25.79 -4.19 -24.67
C GLU A 199 26.39 -2.88 -25.16
N VAL A 200 26.36 -1.82 -24.37
CA VAL A 200 27.05 -0.55 -24.68
C VAL A 200 28.57 -0.77 -24.77
N ASN A 201 29.17 -1.48 -23.82
CA ASN A 201 30.61 -1.77 -23.81
C ASN A 201 31.02 -2.59 -25.04
N ARG A 202 30.22 -3.60 -25.40
CA ARG A 202 30.46 -4.40 -26.62
C ARG A 202 30.51 -3.51 -27.88
N VAL A 203 29.60 -2.52 -27.97
CA VAL A 203 29.55 -1.60 -29.11
C VAL A 203 30.70 -0.58 -29.03
N ALA A 204 31.03 -0.08 -27.83
CA ALA A 204 32.15 0.83 -27.64
C ALA A 204 33.49 0.18 -28.01
N ASP A 205 33.71 -1.06 -27.58
CA ASP A 205 34.84 -1.87 -27.97
C ASP A 205 34.94 -2.01 -29.51
N GLN A 206 33.81 -2.30 -30.16
CA GLN A 206 33.74 -2.42 -31.63
C GLN A 206 34.11 -1.11 -32.33
N LEU A 207 33.72 0.06 -31.78
CA LEU A 207 33.96 1.39 -32.39
C LEU A 207 35.36 1.93 -32.10
N SER A 208 36.19 1.20 -31.31
CA SER A 208 37.51 1.62 -30.89
C SER A 208 38.57 0.51 -31.03
N ASP A 209 38.30 -0.59 -31.78
CA ASP A 209 39.17 -1.76 -31.94
C ASP A 209 40.23 -1.59 -33.04
N GLY A 210 40.22 -0.48 -33.77
CA GLY A 210 41.11 -0.18 -34.89
C GLY A 210 40.74 -0.90 -36.18
N ASN A 211 39.53 -1.46 -36.27
CA ASN A 211 39.03 -2.12 -37.49
C ASN A 211 37.97 -1.31 -38.22
N PRO A 212 38.33 -0.53 -39.24
CA PRO A 212 37.38 0.33 -39.95
C PRO A 212 36.27 -0.43 -40.70
N ALA A 213 36.40 -1.77 -40.83
CA ALA A 213 35.35 -2.56 -41.51
C ALA A 213 34.09 -2.77 -40.64
N ASN A 214 34.16 -2.64 -39.35
CA ASN A 214 33.04 -2.75 -38.45
C ASN A 214 32.60 -1.41 -37.86
N GLY A 215 33.20 -0.29 -38.27
CA GLY A 215 33.00 1.08 -37.81
C GLY A 215 34.10 1.50 -36.81
N GLU A 216 34.50 2.75 -36.89
CA GLU A 216 35.47 3.38 -35.99
C GLU A 216 35.01 4.79 -35.66
N ALA A 217 35.18 5.18 -34.40
CA ALA A 217 34.89 6.52 -33.92
C ALA A 217 36.11 7.14 -33.21
N ASP A 218 36.35 8.42 -33.49
CA ASP A 218 37.36 9.21 -32.79
C ASP A 218 36.90 9.69 -31.42
N VAL A 219 35.56 9.88 -31.27
CA VAL A 219 34.85 10.27 -30.03
C VAL A 219 33.58 9.45 -29.94
N ILE A 220 33.31 8.88 -28.78
CA ILE A 220 32.11 8.05 -28.53
C ILE A 220 31.19 8.73 -27.51
N VAL A 221 29.93 8.93 -27.85
CA VAL A 221 28.89 9.48 -26.97
C VAL A 221 27.79 8.45 -26.80
N LEU A 222 27.53 8.08 -25.57
CA LEU A 222 26.36 7.28 -25.21
C LEU A 222 25.11 8.18 -25.11
N THR A 223 24.06 7.88 -25.88
CA THR A 223 22.72 8.41 -25.69
C THR A 223 21.86 7.33 -25.07
N VAL A 224 21.50 7.47 -23.81
CA VAL A 224 20.79 6.42 -23.09
C VAL A 224 19.46 6.92 -22.54
N HIS A 225 18.41 6.16 -22.83
CA HIS A 225 17.11 6.41 -22.22
C HIS A 225 17.01 5.69 -20.87
N GLU A 226 17.80 6.17 -19.91
CA GLU A 226 17.86 5.82 -18.49
C GLU A 226 18.51 6.99 -17.77
N GLY A 227 18.17 7.24 -16.48
CA GLY A 227 18.66 8.42 -15.78
C GLY A 227 18.68 8.27 -14.25
N ALA A 228 19.34 9.23 -13.60
CA ALA A 228 19.34 9.32 -12.15
C ALA A 228 17.93 9.69 -11.64
N ALA A 229 17.53 9.08 -10.52
CA ALA A 229 16.20 9.29 -9.94
C ALA A 229 16.00 10.72 -9.40
N ASP A 230 17.08 11.40 -9.03
CA ASP A 230 17.10 12.79 -8.58
C ASP A 230 18.39 13.50 -9.01
N THR A 231 18.56 14.78 -8.62
CA THR A 231 19.70 15.61 -8.99
C THR A 231 20.91 15.46 -8.05
N THR A 232 20.91 14.51 -7.13
CA THR A 232 22.02 14.27 -6.21
C THR A 232 23.10 13.41 -6.85
N LEU A 233 24.35 13.65 -6.52
CA LEU A 233 25.46 12.85 -7.01
C LEU A 233 25.35 11.37 -6.56
N ALA A 234 24.76 11.10 -5.40
CA ALA A 234 24.54 9.76 -4.89
C ALA A 234 23.59 8.95 -5.82
N SER A 235 22.58 9.61 -6.37
CA SER A 235 21.66 9.01 -7.33
C SER A 235 22.34 8.63 -8.67
N ALA A 236 23.42 9.34 -9.03
CA ALA A 236 24.19 9.07 -10.24
C ALA A 236 25.26 7.99 -10.08
N THR A 237 25.75 7.72 -8.84
CA THR A 237 26.91 6.86 -8.59
C THR A 237 26.62 5.68 -7.67
N GLY A 238 25.36 5.53 -7.21
CA GLY A 238 24.90 4.45 -6.34
C GLY A 238 24.65 3.13 -7.08
N ASP A 239 23.91 2.22 -6.40
CA ASP A 239 23.62 0.87 -6.93
C ASP A 239 22.37 0.84 -7.84
N SER A 240 21.83 1.99 -8.26
CA SER A 240 20.69 2.08 -9.18
C SER A 240 21.08 1.58 -10.59
N ALA A 241 20.09 1.36 -11.47
CA ALA A 241 20.33 1.04 -12.87
C ALA A 241 21.24 2.08 -13.55
N PHE A 242 20.94 3.37 -13.35
CA PHE A 242 21.77 4.45 -13.89
C PHE A 242 23.15 4.51 -13.25
N GLY A 243 23.27 4.29 -11.94
CA GLY A 243 24.57 4.22 -11.25
C GLY A 243 25.47 3.11 -11.79
N LYS A 244 24.90 1.95 -12.13
CA LYS A 244 25.63 0.88 -12.80
C LYS A 244 26.16 1.33 -14.16
N ILE A 245 25.31 2.00 -14.97
CA ILE A 245 25.76 2.56 -16.27
C ILE A 245 26.97 3.48 -16.06
N VAL A 246 26.85 4.47 -15.17
CA VAL A 246 27.92 5.45 -14.94
C VAL A 246 29.21 4.78 -14.45
N ASN A 247 29.09 3.77 -13.58
CA ASN A 247 30.24 3.12 -12.95
C ASN A 247 30.88 2.03 -13.80
N THR A 248 30.22 1.48 -14.83
CA THR A 248 30.70 0.30 -15.55
C THR A 248 30.77 0.44 -17.08
N VAL A 249 30.21 1.53 -17.65
CA VAL A 249 30.37 1.82 -19.08
C VAL A 249 31.82 2.11 -19.41
N ASP A 250 32.27 1.56 -20.55
CA ASP A 250 33.63 1.52 -21.03
C ASP A 250 34.33 2.90 -21.02
N ALA A 251 35.62 2.87 -20.82
CA ALA A 251 36.46 4.04 -20.78
C ALA A 251 36.59 4.80 -22.11
N ASN A 252 36.24 4.16 -23.23
CA ASN A 252 36.21 4.77 -24.55
C ASN A 252 34.92 5.61 -24.78
N VAL A 253 33.92 5.50 -23.91
CA VAL A 253 32.77 6.41 -23.93
C VAL A 253 33.16 7.74 -23.29
N ASP A 254 33.20 8.80 -24.08
CA ASP A 254 33.68 10.12 -23.68
C ASP A 254 32.60 11.00 -23.05
N ALA A 255 31.31 10.76 -23.32
CA ALA A 255 30.17 11.47 -22.72
C ALA A 255 28.94 10.60 -22.61
N ILE A 256 28.04 10.90 -21.65
CA ILE A 256 26.73 10.26 -21.46
C ILE A 256 25.64 11.32 -21.51
N VAL A 257 24.75 11.24 -22.51
CA VAL A 257 23.49 11.97 -22.60
C VAL A 257 22.37 11.03 -22.17
N SER A 258 21.64 11.38 -21.12
CA SER A 258 20.63 10.54 -20.49
C SER A 258 19.21 11.11 -20.59
N GLY A 259 18.20 10.31 -20.26
CA GLY A 259 16.78 10.66 -20.33
C GLY A 259 15.94 9.94 -19.28
N HIS A 260 14.65 9.72 -19.57
CA HIS A 260 13.68 8.88 -18.83
C HIS A 260 13.19 9.45 -17.50
N THR A 261 14.08 9.90 -16.62
CA THR A 261 13.70 10.32 -15.27
C THR A 261 13.24 11.77 -15.17
N HIS A 262 13.31 12.52 -16.27
CA HIS A 262 12.88 13.92 -16.34
C HIS A 262 13.70 14.88 -15.45
N GLN A 263 14.89 14.47 -14.98
CA GLN A 263 15.74 15.28 -14.11
C GLN A 263 16.63 16.23 -14.93
N ALA A 264 17.14 17.27 -14.29
CA ALA A 264 18.08 18.20 -14.91
C ALA A 264 19.39 18.22 -14.13
N TYR A 265 20.42 17.62 -14.69
CA TYR A 265 21.73 17.57 -14.08
C TYR A 265 22.86 17.64 -15.12
N ASN A 266 24.03 18.02 -14.64
CA ASN A 266 25.26 18.04 -15.41
C ASN A 266 26.44 17.80 -14.47
N TRP A 267 27.03 16.61 -14.57
CA TRP A 267 28.16 16.20 -13.76
C TRP A 267 29.40 15.92 -14.61
N GLN A 268 30.57 16.16 -14.04
CA GLN A 268 31.84 15.67 -14.56
C GLN A 268 32.27 14.51 -13.67
N LEU A 269 32.06 13.28 -14.14
CA LEU A 269 32.31 12.10 -13.33
C LEU A 269 33.61 11.40 -13.75
N PRO A 270 34.36 10.81 -12.79
CA PRO A 270 35.54 9.99 -13.11
C PRO A 270 35.18 8.84 -14.04
N ILE A 271 36.02 8.59 -15.03
CA ILE A 271 35.96 7.39 -15.85
C ILE A 271 36.68 6.28 -15.10
N PRO A 272 36.00 5.16 -14.70
CA PRO A 272 36.61 4.10 -13.93
C PRO A 272 37.90 3.54 -14.55
N GLY A 273 38.93 3.38 -13.74
CA GLY A 273 40.25 2.87 -14.19
C GLY A 273 41.11 3.88 -14.94
N THR A 274 40.74 5.15 -15.04
CA THR A 274 41.51 6.20 -15.73
C THR A 274 41.64 7.46 -14.86
N ASP A 275 42.55 8.36 -15.28
CA ASP A 275 42.66 9.72 -14.68
C ASP A 275 41.74 10.76 -15.40
N ARG A 276 40.86 10.30 -16.31
CA ARG A 276 39.95 11.16 -17.08
C ARG A 276 38.59 11.30 -16.40
N THR A 277 37.89 12.35 -16.76
CA THR A 277 36.47 12.53 -16.43
C THR A 277 35.64 12.61 -17.69
N ARG A 278 34.37 12.25 -17.62
CA ARG A 278 33.39 12.46 -18.70
C ARG A 278 32.16 13.21 -18.21
N PRO A 279 31.55 14.03 -19.07
CA PRO A 279 30.27 14.64 -18.78
C PRO A 279 29.16 13.58 -18.76
N VAL A 280 28.27 13.72 -17.77
CA VAL A 280 27.02 12.93 -17.62
C VAL A 280 25.91 13.95 -17.41
N LEU A 281 24.98 14.06 -18.36
CA LEU A 281 23.98 15.12 -18.34
C LEU A 281 22.59 14.63 -18.76
N GLN A 282 21.58 15.29 -18.19
CA GLN A 282 20.18 15.19 -18.61
C GLN A 282 19.59 16.60 -18.65
N ALA A 283 18.83 16.90 -19.68
CA ALA A 283 18.32 18.24 -19.94
C ALA A 283 16.90 18.50 -19.40
N GLY A 284 16.49 17.77 -18.38
CA GLY A 284 15.14 17.88 -17.85
C GLY A 284 14.13 17.15 -18.74
N LYS A 285 13.09 17.83 -19.14
CA LYS A 285 12.01 17.29 -19.97
C LYS A 285 11.39 18.39 -20.84
N TYR A 286 10.58 18.00 -21.82
CA TYR A 286 9.62 18.85 -22.53
C TYR A 286 10.25 20.04 -23.26
N GLY A 287 11.56 19.99 -23.55
CA GLY A 287 12.26 21.14 -24.15
C GLY A 287 12.35 22.36 -23.21
N GLU A 288 12.34 22.15 -21.90
CA GLU A 288 12.57 23.22 -20.90
C GLU A 288 14.02 23.69 -20.92
N LYS A 289 14.93 22.74 -21.14
CA LYS A 289 16.37 22.92 -21.15
C LYS A 289 16.98 22.20 -22.35
N TYR A 290 18.25 22.49 -22.61
CA TYR A 290 19.10 21.77 -23.52
C TYR A 290 20.45 21.48 -22.89
N GLY A 291 21.05 20.37 -23.28
CA GLY A 291 22.45 20.08 -22.97
C GLY A 291 23.34 20.55 -24.10
N HIS A 292 24.54 20.99 -23.75
CA HIS A 292 25.58 21.40 -24.70
C HIS A 292 26.90 20.77 -24.27
N ILE A 293 27.51 19.98 -25.13
CA ILE A 293 28.83 19.40 -24.96
C ILE A 293 29.74 20.04 -25.97
N SER A 294 30.87 20.62 -25.52
CA SER A 294 31.91 21.21 -26.36
C SER A 294 33.12 20.31 -26.37
N LEU A 295 33.55 19.90 -27.57
CA LEU A 295 34.74 19.06 -27.80
C LEU A 295 35.81 19.86 -28.52
N SER A 296 37.08 19.60 -28.16
CA SER A 296 38.23 20.01 -28.90
C SER A 296 39.05 18.77 -29.27
N VAL A 297 39.24 18.52 -30.56
CA VAL A 297 39.88 17.29 -31.06
C VAL A 297 41.11 17.67 -31.91
N ASP A 298 42.19 16.94 -31.75
CA ASP A 298 43.38 17.11 -32.60
C ASP A 298 43.10 16.65 -34.04
N PRO A 299 43.27 17.50 -35.04
CA PRO A 299 42.88 17.16 -36.41
C PRO A 299 43.72 16.03 -37.01
N THR A 300 44.94 15.84 -36.53
CA THR A 300 45.89 14.84 -37.08
C THR A 300 45.77 13.50 -36.36
N THR A 301 45.84 13.52 -35.00
CA THR A 301 45.83 12.31 -34.18
C THR A 301 44.45 11.83 -33.83
N LYS A 302 43.41 12.66 -34.02
CA LYS A 302 42.02 12.44 -33.62
C LYS A 302 41.82 12.32 -32.09
N ALA A 303 42.84 12.65 -31.33
CA ALA A 303 42.76 12.59 -29.87
C ALA A 303 41.84 13.71 -29.35
N LEU A 304 40.96 13.34 -28.41
CA LEU A 304 40.13 14.29 -27.65
C LEU A 304 41.05 15.10 -26.72
N LEU A 305 41.19 16.40 -27.00
CA LEU A 305 42.02 17.31 -26.22
C LEU A 305 41.29 17.87 -25.01
N SER A 306 40.03 18.19 -25.16
CA SER A 306 39.19 18.64 -24.06
C SER A 306 37.71 18.37 -24.33
N ILE A 307 36.96 18.20 -23.23
CA ILE A 307 35.51 18.03 -23.22
C ILE A 307 34.93 18.82 -22.06
N SER A 308 33.86 19.55 -22.30
CA SER A 308 33.09 20.26 -21.28
C SER A 308 31.60 20.21 -21.60
N SER A 309 30.76 20.41 -20.60
CA SER A 309 29.31 20.36 -20.78
C SER A 309 28.58 21.39 -19.92
N GLU A 310 27.39 21.76 -20.37
CA GLU A 310 26.46 22.61 -19.61
C GLU A 310 25.01 22.21 -19.93
N VAL A 311 24.11 22.48 -18.97
CA VAL A 311 22.66 22.35 -19.14
C VAL A 311 22.03 23.71 -18.90
N LYS A 312 21.32 24.24 -19.87
CA LYS A 312 20.78 25.61 -19.86
C LYS A 312 19.28 25.64 -20.14
N PRO A 313 18.54 26.64 -19.57
CA PRO A 313 17.17 26.89 -19.96
C PRO A 313 17.06 27.21 -21.46
N LEU A 314 16.01 26.66 -22.11
CA LEU A 314 15.74 26.86 -23.53
C LEU A 314 14.62 27.88 -23.77
N PHE A 315 13.65 27.96 -22.84
CA PHE A 315 12.49 28.85 -23.01
C PHE A 315 12.88 30.32 -23.23
N GLY A 316 12.52 30.85 -24.35
CA GLY A 316 12.82 32.25 -24.71
C GLY A 316 14.29 32.57 -24.98
N ALA A 317 15.18 31.57 -25.04
CA ALA A 317 16.62 31.77 -25.19
C ALA A 317 17.05 32.06 -26.65
N PHE A 318 16.29 31.58 -27.62
CA PHE A 318 16.60 31.70 -29.05
C PHE A 318 15.37 32.17 -29.83
N ALA A 319 15.61 32.82 -30.96
CA ALA A 319 14.54 33.13 -31.89
C ALA A 319 14.00 31.84 -32.52
N PRO A 320 12.67 31.69 -32.68
CA PRO A 320 12.08 30.50 -33.29
C PRO A 320 12.58 30.31 -34.74
N ASP A 321 12.92 29.09 -35.12
CA ASP A 321 13.17 28.72 -36.51
C ASP A 321 11.87 28.80 -37.32
N ALA A 322 11.92 29.47 -38.45
CA ALA A 322 10.74 29.75 -39.26
C ALA A 322 10.13 28.52 -39.90
N ALA A 323 10.95 27.53 -40.36
CA ALA A 323 10.47 26.31 -41.00
C ALA A 323 9.78 25.42 -39.97
N VAL A 324 10.39 25.26 -38.81
CA VAL A 324 9.80 24.49 -37.70
C VAL A 324 8.54 25.17 -37.16
N ALA A 325 8.53 26.51 -37.03
CA ALA A 325 7.36 27.27 -36.64
C ALA A 325 6.17 27.07 -37.60
N ALA A 326 6.42 26.97 -38.90
CA ALA A 326 5.37 26.67 -39.89
C ALA A 326 4.75 25.27 -39.71
N ILE A 327 5.58 24.24 -39.38
CA ILE A 327 5.11 22.89 -39.11
C ILE A 327 4.22 22.91 -37.83
N VAL A 328 4.71 23.56 -36.77
CA VAL A 328 3.95 23.68 -35.52
C VAL A 328 2.62 24.39 -35.73
N ALA A 329 2.60 25.50 -36.46
CA ALA A 329 1.38 26.24 -36.76
C ALA A 329 0.36 25.42 -37.59
N ALA A 330 0.82 24.66 -38.57
CA ALA A 330 -0.03 23.75 -39.33
C ALA A 330 -0.63 22.64 -38.45
N ALA A 331 0.19 22.03 -37.60
CA ALA A 331 -0.25 21.00 -36.66
C ALA A 331 -1.28 21.54 -35.68
N ALA A 332 -1.03 22.71 -35.09
CA ALA A 332 -1.95 23.37 -34.16
C ALA A 332 -3.29 23.71 -34.83
N ALA A 333 -3.25 24.21 -36.08
CA ALA A 333 -4.46 24.50 -36.86
C ALA A 333 -5.30 23.23 -37.13
N ALA A 334 -4.66 22.10 -37.46
CA ALA A 334 -5.34 20.83 -37.70
C ALA A 334 -5.98 20.25 -36.44
N ALA A 335 -5.36 20.47 -35.26
CA ALA A 335 -5.87 19.98 -33.95
C ALA A 335 -6.97 20.86 -33.35
N LYS A 336 -7.00 22.15 -33.69
CA LYS A 336 -7.78 23.20 -33.03
C LYS A 336 -9.28 22.94 -32.93
N ASP A 337 -9.91 22.62 -34.05
CA ASP A 337 -11.36 22.49 -34.11
C ASP A 337 -11.87 21.35 -33.25
N ARG A 338 -11.16 20.25 -33.22
CA ARG A 338 -11.49 19.08 -32.39
C ARG A 338 -11.18 19.31 -30.92
N GLY A 339 -10.07 19.99 -30.63
CA GLY A 339 -9.62 20.24 -29.25
C GLY A 339 -10.52 21.19 -28.49
N SER A 340 -11.10 22.18 -29.18
CA SER A 340 -11.92 23.22 -28.54
C SER A 340 -13.36 22.78 -28.21
N VAL A 341 -13.78 21.56 -28.56
CA VAL A 341 -15.14 21.07 -28.27
C VAL A 341 -15.31 20.92 -26.75
N PRO A 342 -16.32 21.59 -26.15
CA PRO A 342 -16.64 21.40 -24.72
C PRO A 342 -17.15 19.99 -24.48
N VAL A 343 -16.67 19.35 -23.41
CA VAL A 343 -17.14 18.02 -22.99
C VAL A 343 -17.88 18.05 -21.66
N GLY A 344 -17.57 19.00 -20.76
CA GLY A 344 -18.23 19.15 -19.46
C GLY A 344 -17.75 20.36 -18.69
N THR A 345 -18.02 20.37 -17.41
CA THR A 345 -17.56 21.41 -16.46
C THR A 345 -17.06 20.79 -15.15
N ILE A 346 -16.15 21.51 -14.49
CA ILE A 346 -15.63 21.18 -13.16
C ILE A 346 -15.79 22.35 -12.22
N THR A 347 -15.90 22.10 -10.91
CA THR A 347 -16.10 23.15 -9.89
C THR A 347 -14.80 23.65 -9.27
N ALA A 348 -13.72 22.89 -9.41
CA ALA A 348 -12.37 23.20 -8.96
C ALA A 348 -11.37 22.31 -9.73
N ASP A 349 -10.08 22.54 -9.54
CA ASP A 349 -9.03 21.73 -10.14
C ASP A 349 -9.08 20.26 -9.69
N PHE A 350 -8.84 19.34 -10.63
CA PHE A 350 -8.48 17.95 -10.32
C PHE A 350 -6.98 17.82 -10.56
N ASN A 351 -6.23 17.77 -9.48
CA ASN A 351 -4.78 17.77 -9.53
C ASN A 351 -4.22 16.34 -9.44
N ARG A 352 -3.05 16.13 -10.06
CA ARG A 352 -2.14 15.05 -9.69
C ARG A 352 -1.40 15.44 -8.42
N ALA A 353 -0.82 14.48 -7.70
CA ALA A 353 0.02 14.79 -6.57
C ALA A 353 1.34 15.46 -7.03
N SER A 354 1.85 16.39 -6.21
CA SER A 354 3.12 17.08 -6.42
C SER A 354 4.11 16.81 -5.30
N GLN A 355 5.39 16.96 -5.61
CA GLN A 355 6.46 16.99 -4.62
C GLN A 355 6.44 18.34 -3.87
N LYS A 356 7.28 18.47 -2.85
CA LYS A 356 7.34 19.69 -2.00
C LYS A 356 7.70 20.97 -2.74
N ASP A 357 8.25 20.87 -3.95
CA ASP A 357 8.49 22.03 -4.81
C ASP A 357 7.21 22.61 -5.43
N GLY A 358 6.08 21.89 -5.32
CA GLY A 358 4.78 22.26 -5.85
C GLY A 358 4.66 22.20 -7.37
N VAL A 359 5.66 21.67 -8.07
CA VAL A 359 5.77 21.64 -9.54
C VAL A 359 6.03 20.23 -10.05
N THR A 360 6.96 19.51 -9.43
CA THR A 360 7.32 18.15 -9.86
C THR A 360 6.22 17.18 -9.46
N GLU A 361 5.81 16.34 -10.43
CA GLU A 361 4.83 15.27 -10.19
C GLU A 361 5.33 14.28 -9.14
N ASN A 362 4.46 13.94 -8.19
CA ASN A 362 4.69 12.86 -7.24
C ASN A 362 3.80 11.65 -7.59
N ARG A 363 4.33 10.67 -8.31
CA ARG A 363 3.58 9.44 -8.63
C ARG A 363 3.36 8.52 -7.43
N GLY A 364 4.03 8.82 -6.31
CA GLY A 364 3.83 8.12 -5.05
C GLY A 364 2.70 8.69 -4.19
N GLY A 365 2.10 9.81 -4.54
CA GLY A 365 1.02 10.44 -3.77
C GLY A 365 -0.38 10.13 -4.31
N GLU A 366 -1.35 9.92 -3.42
CA GLU A 366 -2.76 9.88 -3.80
C GLU A 366 -3.19 11.23 -4.39
N SER A 367 -4.09 11.21 -5.38
CA SER A 367 -4.52 12.44 -6.06
C SER A 367 -6.00 12.44 -6.37
N PRO A 368 -6.69 13.60 -6.27
CA PRO A 368 -8.09 13.74 -6.67
C PRO A 368 -8.31 13.35 -8.13
N LEU A 369 -7.36 13.66 -9.02
CA LEU A 369 -7.46 13.29 -10.43
C LEU A 369 -7.38 11.77 -10.63
N GLY A 370 -6.46 11.08 -9.94
CA GLY A 370 -6.34 9.63 -10.03
C GLY A 370 -7.60 8.92 -9.56
N ASN A 371 -8.14 9.38 -8.44
CA ASN A 371 -9.40 8.86 -7.88
C ASN A 371 -10.59 9.14 -8.80
N PHE A 372 -10.68 10.34 -9.38
CA PHE A 372 -11.71 10.72 -10.33
C PHE A 372 -11.68 9.87 -11.61
N VAL A 373 -10.51 9.69 -12.19
CA VAL A 373 -10.37 8.84 -13.39
C VAL A 373 -10.76 7.39 -13.08
N ALA A 374 -10.39 6.86 -11.92
CA ALA A 374 -10.86 5.54 -11.49
C ALA A 374 -12.40 5.49 -11.35
N ASP A 375 -13.02 6.53 -10.79
CA ASP A 375 -14.49 6.62 -10.72
C ASP A 375 -15.14 6.64 -12.10
N VAL A 376 -14.56 7.38 -13.05
CA VAL A 376 -15.00 7.42 -14.46
C VAL A 376 -14.89 6.04 -15.11
N GLN A 377 -13.77 5.34 -14.93
CA GLN A 377 -13.57 4.00 -15.47
C GLN A 377 -14.58 3.01 -14.89
N LEU A 378 -14.83 3.07 -13.56
CA LEU A 378 -15.85 2.24 -12.92
C LEU A 378 -17.24 2.51 -13.48
N TRP A 379 -17.64 3.79 -13.57
CA TRP A 379 -18.92 4.22 -14.10
C TRP A 379 -19.15 3.68 -15.53
N THR A 380 -18.14 3.72 -16.38
CA THR A 380 -18.20 3.26 -17.78
C THR A 380 -18.57 1.78 -17.91
N THR A 381 -18.28 0.97 -16.88
CA THR A 381 -18.61 -0.46 -16.89
C THR A 381 -20.08 -0.77 -16.70
N ASN A 382 -20.92 0.21 -16.34
CA ASN A 382 -22.36 0.03 -16.05
C ASN A 382 -22.61 -1.09 -15.03
N GLY A 383 -21.81 -1.13 -13.95
CA GLY A 383 -21.99 -2.11 -12.87
C GLY A 383 -21.39 -3.49 -13.13
N LYS A 384 -20.65 -3.67 -14.23
CA LYS A 384 -19.94 -4.94 -14.51
C LYS A 384 -18.69 -5.11 -13.65
N ALA A 385 -18.08 -4.01 -13.18
CA ALA A 385 -16.98 -4.01 -12.23
C ALA A 385 -17.43 -3.44 -10.88
N GLN A 386 -16.73 -3.81 -9.83
CA GLN A 386 -16.95 -3.36 -8.46
C GLN A 386 -15.89 -2.33 -8.02
N VAL A 387 -14.73 -2.38 -8.63
CA VAL A 387 -13.55 -1.55 -8.32
C VAL A 387 -12.91 -1.09 -9.62
N ALA A 388 -12.42 0.14 -9.65
CA ALA A 388 -11.50 0.60 -10.68
C ALA A 388 -10.15 1.01 -10.08
N LEU A 389 -9.09 0.77 -10.85
CA LEU A 389 -7.72 1.08 -10.50
C LEU A 389 -7.08 1.89 -11.63
N MET A 390 -6.41 3.00 -11.27
CA MET A 390 -5.73 3.88 -12.22
C MET A 390 -4.27 4.08 -11.80
N ASN A 391 -3.34 3.76 -12.69
CA ASN A 391 -1.92 4.00 -12.44
C ASN A 391 -1.56 5.49 -12.59
N PRO A 392 -0.67 6.01 -11.76
CA PRO A 392 -0.31 7.44 -11.77
C PRO A 392 0.40 7.84 -13.08
N GLY A 393 1.18 6.93 -13.69
CA GLY A 393 1.86 7.16 -14.98
C GLY A 393 0.91 7.41 -16.14
N GLY A 394 -0.31 6.91 -16.05
CA GLY A 394 -1.37 7.13 -17.05
C GLY A 394 -2.00 8.51 -17.03
N LEU A 395 -1.64 9.38 -16.06
CA LEU A 395 -2.16 10.74 -15.89
C LEU A 395 -1.08 11.76 -16.28
N ARG A 396 -1.22 12.45 -17.40
CA ARG A 396 -0.13 13.28 -17.96
C ARG A 396 -0.22 14.78 -17.67
N THR A 397 -1.41 15.29 -17.33
CA THR A 397 -1.64 16.68 -16.93
C THR A 397 -2.76 16.75 -15.91
N ASP A 398 -2.89 17.90 -15.23
CA ASP A 398 -4.02 18.19 -14.35
C ASP A 398 -5.21 18.67 -15.15
N LEU A 399 -6.41 18.48 -14.62
CA LEU A 399 -7.63 19.07 -15.17
C LEU A 399 -7.91 20.37 -14.41
N ARG A 400 -7.65 21.50 -15.08
CA ARG A 400 -7.66 22.81 -14.43
C ARG A 400 -9.03 23.50 -14.55
N TYR A 401 -9.47 24.12 -13.45
CA TYR A 401 -10.66 24.99 -13.44
C TYR A 401 -10.44 26.28 -14.24
N LYS A 402 -9.22 26.81 -14.17
CA LYS A 402 -8.86 28.04 -14.88
C LYS A 402 -8.73 27.81 -16.37
N ALA A 403 -9.48 28.61 -17.14
CA ALA A 403 -9.48 28.55 -18.59
C ALA A 403 -8.08 28.58 -19.19
N SER A 404 -7.84 27.74 -20.19
CA SER A 404 -6.58 27.69 -20.97
C SER A 404 -6.50 28.88 -21.91
N ALA A 405 -5.47 29.70 -21.79
CA ALA A 405 -5.23 30.82 -22.69
C ALA A 405 -5.01 30.38 -24.14
N ASN A 406 -4.65 29.12 -24.38
CA ASN A 406 -4.33 28.57 -25.69
C ASN A 406 -5.53 27.90 -26.38
N THR A 407 -6.66 27.70 -25.66
CA THR A 407 -7.85 27.10 -26.20
C THR A 407 -8.89 28.17 -26.51
N PRO A 408 -9.28 28.38 -27.77
CA PRO A 408 -10.27 29.39 -28.15
C PRO A 408 -11.62 29.16 -27.45
N ASN A 409 -12.20 30.23 -26.96
CA ASN A 409 -13.52 30.25 -26.31
C ASN A 409 -13.60 29.43 -25.03
N ASP A 410 -12.47 29.03 -24.47
CA ASP A 410 -12.46 28.37 -23.17
C ASP A 410 -12.83 29.38 -22.07
N VAL A 411 -13.48 28.89 -21.00
CA VAL A 411 -13.90 29.67 -19.85
C VAL A 411 -13.65 28.88 -18.58
N ASP A 412 -13.48 29.58 -17.46
CA ASP A 412 -13.25 28.98 -16.16
C ASP A 412 -14.30 27.90 -15.85
N GLY A 413 -13.82 26.73 -15.45
CA GLY A 413 -14.61 25.55 -15.16
C GLY A 413 -15.03 24.69 -16.35
N ARG A 414 -14.85 25.13 -17.58
CA ARG A 414 -15.12 24.30 -18.76
C ARG A 414 -14.03 23.26 -18.93
N VAL A 415 -14.43 22.06 -19.33
CA VAL A 415 -13.53 21.00 -19.78
C VAL A 415 -13.67 20.85 -21.28
N THR A 416 -12.58 21.00 -21.99
CA THR A 416 -12.53 20.80 -23.43
C THR A 416 -12.05 19.39 -23.77
N TYR A 417 -12.31 18.95 -25.01
CA TYR A 417 -11.80 17.65 -25.48
C TYR A 417 -10.26 17.58 -25.40
N GLN A 418 -9.57 18.69 -25.69
CA GLN A 418 -8.12 18.78 -25.58
C GLN A 418 -7.62 18.57 -24.14
N GLU A 419 -8.29 19.16 -23.16
CA GLU A 419 -7.92 19.00 -21.75
C GLU A 419 -8.15 17.56 -21.30
N ALA A 420 -9.29 16.96 -21.62
CA ALA A 420 -9.56 15.54 -21.34
C ALA A 420 -8.53 14.61 -22.00
N ALA A 421 -8.18 14.86 -23.29
CA ALA A 421 -7.18 14.09 -24.02
C ALA A 421 -5.78 14.26 -23.44
N SER A 422 -5.46 15.45 -22.94
CA SER A 422 -4.16 15.72 -22.32
C SER A 422 -3.98 15.01 -20.98
N VAL A 423 -5.09 14.70 -20.27
CA VAL A 423 -5.04 13.90 -19.04
C VAL A 423 -4.65 12.45 -19.36
N GLN A 424 -5.28 11.83 -20.37
CA GLN A 424 -5.11 10.43 -20.74
C GLN A 424 -4.77 10.27 -22.23
N PRO A 425 -3.53 10.55 -22.68
CA PRO A 425 -3.16 10.59 -24.09
C PRO A 425 -2.81 9.24 -24.73
N PHE A 426 -3.01 8.11 -24.03
CA PHE A 426 -2.53 6.79 -24.49
C PHE A 426 -3.55 5.99 -25.29
N ALA A 427 -4.83 6.38 -25.27
CA ALA A 427 -5.92 5.67 -25.94
C ALA A 427 -6.03 4.19 -25.55
N ASN A 428 -5.78 3.86 -24.28
CA ASN A 428 -5.96 2.51 -23.77
C ASN A 428 -7.43 2.10 -23.78
N THR A 429 -7.71 0.81 -24.05
CA THR A 429 -9.03 0.27 -23.77
C THR A 429 -9.20 0.01 -22.26
N LEU A 430 -10.44 -0.06 -21.79
CA LEU A 430 -10.75 -0.46 -20.44
C LEU A 430 -10.99 -1.97 -20.39
N VAL A 431 -10.27 -2.65 -19.52
CA VAL A 431 -10.29 -4.11 -19.38
C VAL A 431 -10.81 -4.48 -17.99
N THR A 432 -11.78 -5.39 -17.94
CA THR A 432 -12.27 -5.99 -16.69
C THR A 432 -11.57 -7.30 -16.40
N LYS A 433 -11.28 -7.56 -15.14
CA LYS A 433 -10.72 -8.83 -14.64
C LYS A 433 -11.33 -9.19 -13.31
N THR A 434 -11.41 -10.50 -13.03
CA THR A 434 -11.82 -11.00 -11.72
C THR A 434 -10.60 -11.37 -10.91
N LEU A 435 -10.48 -10.77 -9.73
CA LEU A 435 -9.45 -11.07 -8.74
C LEU A 435 -10.08 -11.70 -7.49
N THR A 436 -9.32 -12.50 -6.77
CA THR A 436 -9.64 -12.84 -5.38
C THR A 436 -9.31 -11.65 -4.47
N GLY A 437 -9.89 -11.57 -3.27
CA GLY A 437 -9.52 -10.56 -2.30
C GLY A 437 -8.05 -10.62 -1.90
N ALA A 438 -7.44 -11.82 -1.93
CA ALA A 438 -6.00 -11.99 -1.75
C ALA A 438 -5.19 -11.35 -2.89
N GLN A 439 -5.62 -11.54 -4.14
CA GLN A 439 -4.98 -10.91 -5.30
C GLN A 439 -5.16 -9.40 -5.30
N LEU A 440 -6.35 -8.89 -4.93
CA LEU A 440 -6.55 -7.44 -4.79
C LEU A 440 -5.61 -6.85 -3.74
N ARG A 441 -5.44 -7.54 -2.60
CA ARG A 441 -4.45 -7.14 -1.58
C ARG A 441 -3.05 -7.12 -2.17
N GLN A 442 -2.65 -8.12 -2.94
CA GLN A 442 -1.33 -8.19 -3.57
C GLN A 442 -1.13 -7.06 -4.58
N VAL A 443 -2.13 -6.71 -5.39
CA VAL A 443 -2.09 -5.54 -6.29
C VAL A 443 -1.83 -4.25 -5.50
N LEU A 444 -2.46 -4.07 -4.35
CA LEU A 444 -2.22 -2.90 -3.49
C LEU A 444 -0.84 -2.94 -2.83
N GLU A 445 -0.28 -4.11 -2.54
CA GLU A 445 1.11 -4.28 -2.07
C GLU A 445 2.13 -3.93 -3.17
N GLU A 446 1.83 -4.18 -4.45
CA GLU A 446 2.70 -3.85 -5.58
C GLU A 446 2.88 -2.34 -5.80
N GLN A 447 2.17 -1.48 -5.07
CA GLN A 447 2.47 -0.04 -5.01
C GLN A 447 3.88 0.23 -4.45
N TRP A 448 4.37 -0.61 -3.54
CA TRP A 448 5.78 -0.64 -3.11
C TRP A 448 6.58 -1.35 -4.18
N GLN A 449 7.25 -0.55 -5.02
CA GLN A 449 7.94 -1.02 -6.21
C GLN A 449 9.20 -1.83 -5.89
N PRO A 450 9.69 -2.67 -6.82
CA PRO A 450 10.96 -3.36 -6.66
C PRO A 450 12.11 -2.42 -6.32
N ALA A 451 13.07 -2.88 -5.51
CA ALA A 451 14.17 -2.05 -5.02
C ALA A 451 15.05 -1.43 -6.13
N ALA A 452 15.03 -2.01 -7.35
CA ALA A 452 15.77 -1.49 -8.50
C ALA A 452 15.00 -0.37 -9.24
N SER A 453 13.72 -0.16 -8.96
CA SER A 453 12.90 0.82 -9.65
C SER A 453 13.33 2.24 -9.30
N THR A 454 13.35 3.12 -10.28
CA THR A 454 13.66 4.54 -10.11
C THR A 454 12.63 5.28 -9.24
N ARG A 455 11.42 4.74 -9.16
CA ARG A 455 10.33 5.23 -8.31
C ARG A 455 10.00 4.16 -7.26
N PRO A 456 10.29 4.42 -5.97
CA PRO A 456 10.15 3.40 -4.92
C PRO A 456 8.68 3.07 -4.60
N PHE A 457 7.76 3.95 -4.97
CA PHE A 457 6.34 3.79 -4.70
C PHE A 457 5.50 4.41 -5.83
N LEU A 458 4.47 3.68 -6.27
CA LEU A 458 3.50 4.14 -7.28
C LEU A 458 2.10 4.04 -6.70
N LYS A 459 1.48 5.18 -6.42
CA LYS A 459 0.14 5.23 -5.82
C LYS A 459 -0.95 5.05 -6.86
N LEU A 460 -1.75 4.00 -6.73
CA LEU A 460 -2.94 3.82 -7.55
C LEU A 460 -4.04 4.81 -7.16
N GLY A 461 -4.64 5.47 -8.13
CA GLY A 461 -5.97 6.02 -7.98
C GLY A 461 -6.97 4.87 -7.88
N VAL A 462 -7.85 4.91 -6.90
CA VAL A 462 -8.86 3.87 -6.68
C VAL A 462 -10.26 4.46 -6.72
N SER A 463 -11.24 3.69 -7.21
CA SER A 463 -12.64 4.14 -7.22
C SER A 463 -13.21 4.31 -5.81
N LYS A 464 -14.21 5.17 -5.66
CA LYS A 464 -14.86 5.48 -4.37
C LYS A 464 -15.46 4.26 -3.65
N SER A 465 -15.66 3.16 -4.38
CA SER A 465 -16.11 1.90 -3.80
C SER A 465 -15.05 1.18 -2.96
N LEU A 466 -13.75 1.50 -3.18
CA LEU A 466 -12.62 0.85 -2.54
C LEU A 466 -11.92 1.80 -1.57
N GLU A 467 -11.79 1.36 -0.31
CA GLU A 467 -10.97 2.02 0.70
C GLU A 467 -10.02 1.00 1.31
N TYR A 468 -8.81 1.42 1.71
CA TYR A 468 -7.89 0.53 2.38
C TYR A 468 -7.02 1.25 3.40
N ARG A 469 -6.54 0.47 4.36
CA ARG A 469 -5.57 0.93 5.35
C ARG A 469 -4.26 0.17 5.17
N TYR A 470 -3.16 0.83 5.44
CA TYR A 470 -1.85 0.23 5.36
C TYR A 470 -0.96 0.67 6.54
N ASP A 471 0.03 -0.11 6.86
CA ASP A 471 1.11 0.24 7.78
C ASP A 471 2.38 0.53 6.94
N PRO A 472 2.80 1.79 6.80
CA PRO A 472 3.96 2.14 5.99
C PRO A 472 5.28 1.59 6.55
N THR A 473 5.29 1.11 7.79
CA THR A 473 6.47 0.56 8.47
C THR A 473 6.57 -0.96 8.42
N ALA A 474 5.54 -1.61 7.86
CA ALA A 474 5.50 -3.06 7.76
C ALA A 474 6.52 -3.60 6.75
N ALA A 475 6.82 -4.88 6.85
CA ALA A 475 7.67 -5.54 5.86
C ALA A 475 6.96 -5.66 4.50
N ALA A 476 7.75 -5.70 3.43
CA ALA A 476 7.25 -5.89 2.07
C ALA A 476 6.28 -7.08 1.96
N GLY A 477 5.14 -6.88 1.31
CA GLY A 477 4.04 -7.83 1.20
C GLY A 477 3.11 -7.90 2.42
N SER A 478 3.27 -6.99 3.39
CA SER A 478 2.47 -6.95 4.63
C SER A 478 2.01 -5.53 5.00
N HIS A 479 2.14 -4.57 4.10
CA HIS A 479 1.75 -3.19 4.37
C HIS A 479 0.23 -3.04 4.45
N ILE A 480 -0.53 -3.71 3.59
CA ILE A 480 -1.99 -3.58 3.54
C ILE A 480 -2.61 -4.28 4.76
N THR A 481 -3.21 -3.52 5.66
CA THR A 481 -3.79 -4.04 6.91
C THR A 481 -5.28 -4.35 6.80
N ALA A 482 -6.03 -3.57 6.00
CA ALA A 482 -7.46 -3.81 5.75
C ALA A 482 -7.86 -3.26 4.38
N ILE A 483 -8.86 -3.90 3.79
CA ILE A 483 -9.52 -3.46 2.55
C ILE A 483 -11.02 -3.51 2.81
N THR A 484 -11.72 -2.44 2.40
CA THR A 484 -13.19 -2.40 2.40
C THR A 484 -13.71 -2.11 1.00
N LEU A 485 -14.79 -2.77 0.63
CA LEU A 485 -15.52 -2.55 -0.60
C LEU A 485 -16.95 -2.10 -0.25
N ASN A 486 -17.30 -0.88 -0.63
CA ASN A 486 -18.57 -0.23 -0.23
C ASN A 486 -18.80 -0.30 1.30
N GLY A 487 -17.76 -0.06 2.08
CA GLY A 487 -17.79 -0.09 3.55
C GLY A 487 -17.80 -1.49 4.18
N LEU A 488 -17.77 -2.59 3.38
CA LEU A 488 -17.73 -3.95 3.88
C LEU A 488 -16.32 -4.53 3.78
N PRO A 489 -15.81 -5.25 4.81
CA PRO A 489 -14.50 -5.87 4.77
C PRO A 489 -14.38 -6.90 3.62
N VAL A 490 -13.25 -6.89 2.94
CA VAL A 490 -12.91 -7.84 1.88
C VAL A 490 -12.19 -9.05 2.46
N ALA A 491 -12.77 -10.23 2.30
CA ALA A 491 -12.13 -11.49 2.63
C ALA A 491 -11.17 -11.95 1.52
N SER A 492 -10.13 -12.71 1.87
CA SER A 492 -9.12 -13.19 0.91
C SER A 492 -9.70 -14.04 -0.23
N THR A 493 -10.84 -14.69 0.01
CA THR A 493 -11.54 -15.57 -0.94
C THR A 493 -12.63 -14.89 -1.76
N ASP A 494 -12.94 -13.61 -1.47
CA ASP A 494 -13.98 -12.88 -2.18
C ASP A 494 -13.61 -12.75 -3.66
N SER A 495 -14.62 -12.83 -4.52
CA SER A 495 -14.46 -12.66 -5.97
C SER A 495 -14.83 -11.24 -6.34
N ILE A 496 -13.85 -10.46 -6.83
CA ILE A 496 -14.00 -9.02 -7.07
C ILE A 496 -13.67 -8.75 -8.54
N THR A 497 -14.62 -8.17 -9.27
CA THR A 497 -14.36 -7.70 -10.64
C THR A 497 -13.78 -6.30 -10.59
N VAL A 498 -12.55 -6.16 -11.08
CA VAL A 498 -11.84 -4.88 -11.22
C VAL A 498 -11.86 -4.42 -12.67
N VAL A 499 -11.82 -3.11 -12.90
CA VAL A 499 -11.56 -2.49 -14.21
C VAL A 499 -10.31 -1.63 -14.12
N ALA A 500 -9.48 -1.68 -15.14
CA ALA A 500 -8.31 -0.82 -15.31
C ALA A 500 -8.08 -0.56 -16.81
N ASN A 501 -7.25 0.42 -17.14
CA ASN A 501 -6.80 0.59 -18.52
C ASN A 501 -5.98 -0.65 -18.97
N SER A 502 -5.92 -0.88 -20.29
CA SER A 502 -5.31 -2.10 -20.86
C SER A 502 -3.83 -2.27 -20.50
N PHE A 503 -3.08 -1.17 -20.38
CA PHE A 503 -1.69 -1.18 -19.92
C PHE A 503 -1.59 -1.74 -18.49
N LEU A 504 -2.32 -1.14 -17.54
CA LEU A 504 -2.31 -1.58 -16.13
C LEU A 504 -2.87 -3.00 -15.98
N ALA A 505 -3.95 -3.34 -16.68
CA ALA A 505 -4.57 -4.67 -16.65
C ALA A 505 -3.66 -5.79 -17.17
N SER A 506 -2.66 -5.47 -17.99
CA SER A 506 -1.65 -6.41 -18.49
C SER A 506 -0.40 -6.50 -17.61
N GLY A 507 -0.36 -5.82 -16.46
CA GLY A 507 0.75 -5.86 -15.51
C GLY A 507 1.73 -4.71 -15.64
N GLY A 508 1.37 -3.65 -16.36
CA GLY A 508 2.18 -2.43 -16.48
C GLY A 508 2.47 -1.77 -15.13
N ASP A 509 3.50 -0.95 -15.06
CA ASP A 509 3.99 -0.31 -13.83
C ASP A 509 4.28 -1.32 -12.69
N ASN A 510 4.71 -2.55 -13.05
CA ASN A 510 4.99 -3.68 -12.14
C ASN A 510 3.78 -4.19 -11.33
N PHE A 511 2.55 -3.86 -11.70
CA PHE A 511 1.33 -4.43 -11.10
C PHE A 511 1.02 -5.81 -11.69
N VAL A 512 1.97 -6.72 -11.59
CA VAL A 512 1.97 -8.03 -12.28
C VAL A 512 0.83 -8.94 -11.85
N THR A 513 0.33 -8.80 -10.64
CA THR A 513 -0.82 -9.58 -10.14
C THR A 513 -2.09 -9.27 -10.93
N LEU A 514 -2.27 -8.07 -11.47
CA LEU A 514 -3.41 -7.75 -12.34
C LEU A 514 -3.44 -8.62 -13.60
N ALA A 515 -2.26 -8.93 -14.17
CA ALA A 515 -2.17 -9.81 -15.33
C ALA A 515 -2.73 -11.23 -15.05
N THR A 516 -2.66 -11.69 -13.80
CA THR A 516 -3.11 -13.04 -13.39
C THR A 516 -4.62 -13.16 -13.17
N GLY A 517 -5.36 -12.04 -13.20
CA GLY A 517 -6.81 -12.05 -13.04
C GLY A 517 -7.52 -12.89 -14.09
N THR A 518 -8.61 -13.53 -13.69
CA THR A 518 -9.46 -14.36 -14.56
C THR A 518 -10.59 -13.55 -15.19
N ASN A 519 -11.40 -14.17 -16.05
CA ASN A 519 -12.56 -13.56 -16.71
C ASN A 519 -12.22 -12.21 -17.36
N THR A 520 -11.06 -12.16 -18.05
CA THR A 520 -10.62 -10.95 -18.76
C THR A 520 -11.63 -10.59 -19.83
N GLY A 521 -12.14 -9.36 -19.79
CA GLY A 521 -13.06 -8.82 -20.78
C GLY A 521 -12.64 -7.42 -21.20
N ASP A 522 -12.28 -7.24 -22.49
CA ASP A 522 -12.11 -5.89 -23.03
C ASP A 522 -13.51 -5.27 -23.20
N THR A 523 -13.70 -4.07 -22.69
CA THR A 523 -15.00 -3.39 -22.77
C THR A 523 -15.22 -2.73 -24.12
N GLY A 524 -14.21 -2.62 -24.97
CA GLY A 524 -14.20 -1.85 -26.22
C GLY A 524 -14.28 -0.34 -26.02
N LYS A 525 -14.21 0.15 -24.78
CA LYS A 525 -14.22 1.57 -24.42
C LYS A 525 -12.80 2.07 -24.26
N ILE A 526 -12.50 3.19 -24.88
CA ILE A 526 -11.22 3.89 -24.73
C ILE A 526 -11.31 4.82 -23.51
N ASP A 527 -10.24 4.91 -22.73
CA ASP A 527 -10.13 5.70 -21.51
C ASP A 527 -10.52 7.17 -21.70
N LEU A 528 -10.00 7.85 -22.74
CA LEU A 528 -10.39 9.20 -23.11
C LEU A 528 -11.89 9.29 -23.44
N GLN A 529 -12.40 8.37 -24.28
CA GLN A 529 -13.82 8.39 -24.64
C GLN A 529 -14.72 8.16 -23.43
N SER A 530 -14.28 7.32 -22.49
CA SER A 530 -14.99 7.08 -21.22
C SER A 530 -15.12 8.36 -20.38
N MET A 531 -14.08 9.20 -20.33
CA MET A 531 -14.14 10.51 -19.67
C MET A 531 -15.10 11.47 -20.38
N VAL A 532 -15.08 11.50 -21.72
CA VAL A 532 -16.01 12.31 -22.52
C VAL A 532 -17.46 11.85 -22.29
N ASP A 533 -17.72 10.54 -22.37
CA ASP A 533 -19.04 9.96 -22.14
C ASP A 533 -19.56 10.24 -20.72
N TYR A 534 -18.64 10.20 -19.72
CA TYR A 534 -18.94 10.52 -18.34
C TYR A 534 -19.44 11.96 -18.21
N PHE A 535 -18.74 12.93 -18.78
CA PHE A 535 -19.15 14.35 -18.74
C PHE A 535 -20.45 14.59 -19.51
N VAL A 536 -20.72 13.86 -20.58
CA VAL A 536 -22.03 13.93 -21.27
C VAL A 536 -23.16 13.50 -20.33
N ALA A 537 -22.95 12.47 -19.53
CA ALA A 537 -23.94 11.97 -18.58
C ALA A 537 -23.98 12.76 -17.26
N ASN A 538 -22.83 13.31 -16.85
CA ASN A 538 -22.61 14.07 -15.62
C ASN A 538 -21.95 15.41 -15.97
N PRO A 539 -22.74 16.41 -16.42
CA PRO A 539 -22.17 17.65 -17.01
C PRO A 539 -21.29 18.48 -16.07
N VAL A 540 -21.38 18.23 -14.76
CA VAL A 540 -20.60 18.92 -13.72
C VAL A 540 -19.93 17.88 -12.83
N ALA A 541 -18.61 17.97 -12.66
CA ALA A 541 -17.85 17.18 -11.71
C ALA A 541 -17.21 18.08 -10.64
N SER A 542 -17.13 17.56 -9.42
CA SER A 542 -16.46 18.21 -8.28
C SER A 542 -15.40 17.28 -7.72
N PRO A 543 -14.19 17.75 -7.38
CA PRO A 543 -13.20 16.89 -6.76
C PRO A 543 -13.67 16.38 -5.40
N ASP A 544 -13.39 15.12 -5.13
CA ASP A 544 -13.56 14.49 -3.83
C ASP A 544 -12.22 14.56 -3.09
N TYR A 545 -12.19 15.19 -1.94
CA TYR A 545 -10.99 15.37 -1.15
C TYR A 545 -10.83 14.35 -0.02
N ALA A 546 -11.73 13.36 0.07
CA ALA A 546 -11.56 12.24 0.99
C ALA A 546 -10.44 11.31 0.50
N GLN A 547 -9.49 11.00 1.39
CA GLN A 547 -8.46 10.01 1.10
C GLN A 547 -9.10 8.61 1.13
N ARG A 548 -8.79 7.80 0.13
CA ARG A 548 -9.27 6.41 -0.02
C ARG A 548 -8.29 5.39 0.52
N ALA A 549 -7.09 5.85 0.86
CA ALA A 549 -6.03 5.04 1.47
C ALA A 549 -5.38 5.82 2.60
N VAL A 550 -5.34 5.24 3.79
CA VAL A 550 -4.79 5.88 4.98
C VAL A 550 -3.76 4.99 5.64
N GLY A 551 -2.57 5.55 5.90
CA GLY A 551 -1.53 4.92 6.68
C GLY A 551 -1.90 4.94 8.17
N VAL A 552 -1.83 3.78 8.84
CA VAL A 552 -2.17 3.63 10.26
C VAL A 552 -1.17 2.73 10.95
N THR A 553 -0.53 3.25 11.99
CA THR A 553 0.25 2.47 12.96
C THR A 553 -0.37 2.59 14.34
N LEU A 554 -0.30 1.53 15.13
CA LEU A 554 -0.75 1.50 16.52
C LEU A 554 0.43 1.24 17.44
N SER A 555 0.55 1.98 18.54
CA SER A 555 1.55 1.70 19.57
C SER A 555 1.36 0.34 20.23
N SER A 556 0.14 -0.21 20.17
CA SER A 556 -0.20 -1.56 20.59
C SER A 556 -1.44 -2.06 19.85
N ALA A 557 -1.43 -3.32 19.42
CA ALA A 557 -2.58 -3.98 18.79
C ALA A 557 -3.68 -4.38 19.81
N ALA A 558 -3.36 -4.36 21.12
CA ALA A 558 -4.30 -4.64 22.19
C ALA A 558 -4.09 -3.65 23.36
N ALA A 559 -5.16 -3.36 24.08
CA ALA A 559 -5.14 -2.45 25.22
C ALA A 559 -6.08 -2.94 26.34
N THR A 560 -5.89 -2.41 27.53
CA THR A 560 -6.84 -2.54 28.63
C THR A 560 -7.60 -1.22 28.85
N PRO A 561 -8.79 -1.24 29.45
CA PRO A 561 -9.49 -0.01 29.81
C PRO A 561 -8.62 0.89 30.69
N GLY A 562 -8.47 2.16 30.28
CA GLY A 562 -7.60 3.14 30.92
C GLY A 562 -6.21 3.29 30.30
N ASP A 563 -5.78 2.39 29.44
CA ASP A 563 -4.51 2.51 28.70
C ASP A 563 -4.57 3.66 27.67
N ILE A 564 -3.38 4.18 27.36
CA ILE A 564 -3.20 5.13 26.26
C ILE A 564 -2.64 4.39 25.04
N VAL A 565 -3.36 4.44 23.93
CA VAL A 565 -2.92 3.93 22.63
C VAL A 565 -2.66 5.11 21.70
N THR A 566 -1.47 5.15 21.11
CA THR A 566 -1.14 6.18 20.12
C THR A 566 -1.35 5.64 18.72
N LEU A 567 -2.14 6.37 17.93
CA LEU A 567 -2.31 6.16 16.50
C LEU A 567 -1.33 7.06 15.76
N GLY A 568 -0.41 6.48 15.00
CA GLY A 568 0.35 7.18 13.97
C GLY A 568 -0.43 7.12 12.66
N LEU A 569 -0.74 8.27 12.10
CA LEU A 569 -1.57 8.42 10.91
C LEU A 569 -0.78 9.12 9.81
N SER A 570 -0.93 8.68 8.56
CA SER A 570 -0.37 9.33 7.37
C SER A 570 -1.34 9.27 6.20
N SER A 571 -1.03 9.97 5.12
CA SER A 571 -1.91 10.10 3.96
C SER A 571 -3.30 10.63 4.32
N LEU A 572 -3.33 11.72 5.07
CA LEU A 572 -4.56 12.38 5.49
C LEU A 572 -4.90 13.61 4.64
N LEU A 573 -3.95 14.07 3.81
CA LEU A 573 -4.09 15.24 2.95
C LEU A 573 -3.50 14.94 1.56
N PHE A 574 -3.98 15.65 0.55
CA PHE A 574 -3.34 15.68 -0.76
C PHE A 574 -2.19 16.70 -0.79
N SER A 575 -1.38 16.68 -1.83
CA SER A 575 -0.14 17.47 -1.89
C SER A 575 -0.17 18.64 -2.89
N ASN A 576 -1.28 18.89 -3.59
CA ASN A 576 -1.32 19.85 -4.69
C ASN A 576 -2.60 20.69 -4.74
N GLY A 577 -2.62 21.82 -4.02
CA GLY A 577 -3.68 22.83 -4.13
C GLY A 577 -5.02 22.52 -3.43
N GLU A 578 -5.21 21.33 -2.91
CA GLU A 578 -6.38 20.89 -2.15
C GLU A 578 -6.32 21.41 -0.70
N PRO A 579 -7.34 21.18 0.13
CA PRO A 579 -7.26 21.49 1.55
C PRO A 579 -5.98 20.92 2.17
N ASN A 580 -5.07 21.78 2.58
CA ASN A 580 -3.72 21.43 3.06
C ASN A 580 -3.58 21.56 4.58
N SER A 581 -4.68 21.63 5.29
CA SER A 581 -4.70 21.70 6.75
C SER A 581 -5.94 20.98 7.28
N GLY A 582 -5.83 20.42 8.46
CA GLY A 582 -6.93 19.69 9.06
C GLY A 582 -6.61 19.24 10.48
N THR A 583 -7.61 18.60 11.07
CA THR A 583 -7.50 17.97 12.39
C THR A 583 -7.94 16.52 12.26
N ALA A 584 -7.06 15.59 12.63
CA ALA A 584 -7.43 14.19 12.80
C ALA A 584 -8.14 14.01 14.14
N THR A 585 -9.36 13.51 14.11
CA THR A 585 -10.18 13.21 15.29
C THR A 585 -10.31 11.70 15.44
N VAL A 586 -10.25 11.20 16.68
CA VAL A 586 -10.51 9.79 16.97
C VAL A 586 -11.71 9.70 17.90
N SER A 587 -12.72 8.93 17.51
CA SER A 587 -13.97 8.78 18.23
C SER A 587 -14.37 7.30 18.37
N VAL A 588 -15.28 7.05 19.33
CA VAL A 588 -15.95 5.77 19.52
C VAL A 588 -17.46 6.03 19.62
N GLY A 589 -18.22 5.40 18.75
CA GLY A 589 -19.68 5.57 18.72
C GLY A 589 -20.11 7.03 18.58
N GLY A 590 -19.33 7.84 17.84
CA GLY A 590 -19.56 9.28 17.65
C GLY A 590 -19.03 10.18 18.77
N THR A 591 -18.53 9.63 19.87
CA THR A 591 -17.92 10.42 20.94
C THR A 591 -16.42 10.61 20.65
N VAL A 592 -15.98 11.85 20.50
CA VAL A 592 -14.58 12.19 20.27
C VAL A 592 -13.78 11.92 21.55
N LEU A 593 -12.76 11.09 21.44
CA LEU A 593 -11.84 10.75 22.53
C LEU A 593 -10.56 11.59 22.50
N ALA A 594 -10.06 11.87 21.29
CA ALA A 594 -8.82 12.63 21.11
C ALA A 594 -8.80 13.29 19.73
N GLN A 595 -7.95 14.30 19.57
CA GLN A 595 -7.67 14.95 18.30
C GLN A 595 -6.25 15.49 18.24
N SER A 596 -5.72 15.64 17.02
CA SER A 596 -4.40 16.22 16.76
C SER A 596 -4.43 17.02 15.47
N ALA A 597 -3.69 18.14 15.41
CA ALA A 597 -3.45 18.84 14.15
C ALA A 597 -2.67 17.94 13.19
N ILE A 598 -2.97 18.07 11.90
CA ILE A 598 -2.28 17.34 10.84
C ILE A 598 -1.06 18.16 10.40
N ASP A 599 0.12 17.54 10.36
CA ASP A 599 1.33 18.08 9.74
C ASP A 599 1.20 17.95 8.21
N PRO A 600 1.10 19.05 7.45
CA PRO A 600 0.90 19.01 6.01
C PRO A 600 2.20 18.82 5.21
N ALA A 601 3.34 18.58 5.85
CA ALA A 601 4.60 18.42 5.15
C ALA A 601 4.53 17.30 4.11
N ILE A 602 4.87 17.64 2.86
CA ILE A 602 4.88 16.71 1.73
C ILE A 602 6.11 15.81 1.83
N ILE A 603 5.92 14.53 1.58
CA ILE A 603 7.00 13.55 1.43
C ILE A 603 7.19 13.28 -0.05
N ASP A 604 8.38 13.60 -0.56
CA ASP A 604 8.73 13.36 -1.95
C ASP A 604 8.80 11.85 -2.24
N LEU A 605 8.32 11.44 -3.41
CA LEU A 605 8.30 10.06 -3.90
C LEU A 605 7.47 9.06 -3.06
N GLY A 606 6.62 9.55 -2.16
CA GLY A 606 5.79 8.71 -1.29
C GLY A 606 4.39 9.28 -1.06
N ASP A 607 3.57 8.55 -0.33
CA ASP A 607 2.15 8.86 -0.06
C ASP A 607 1.90 9.35 1.38
N GLU A 608 2.91 9.69 2.13
CA GLU A 608 2.74 10.01 3.56
C GLU A 608 2.44 11.48 3.85
N THR A 609 1.87 12.22 2.91
CA THR A 609 1.47 13.61 3.10
C THR A 609 0.28 13.70 4.07
N GLY A 610 0.34 14.65 5.00
CA GLY A 610 -0.68 14.80 6.04
C GLY A 610 -0.52 13.75 7.15
N ARG A 611 0.38 14.00 8.09
CA ARG A 611 0.67 13.10 9.22
C ARG A 611 0.10 13.62 10.51
N ALA A 612 -0.37 12.72 11.37
CA ALA A 612 -0.80 13.04 12.72
C ALA A 612 -0.43 11.94 13.71
N SER A 613 -0.19 12.32 14.95
CA SER A 613 -0.03 11.39 16.08
C SER A 613 -1.11 11.68 17.09
N VAL A 614 -1.99 10.72 17.34
CA VAL A 614 -3.15 10.89 18.22
C VAL A 614 -3.07 9.91 19.37
N ALA A 615 -2.86 10.41 20.59
CA ALA A 615 -2.88 9.60 21.81
C ALA A 615 -4.31 9.50 22.35
N VAL A 616 -4.84 8.29 22.40
CA VAL A 616 -6.23 7.99 22.79
C VAL A 616 -6.22 7.25 24.12
N THR A 617 -6.90 7.79 25.12
CA THR A 617 -7.16 7.05 26.38
C THR A 617 -8.39 6.17 26.20
N ILE A 618 -8.24 4.87 26.38
CA ILE A 618 -9.33 3.91 26.29
C ILE A 618 -10.28 4.11 27.49
N PRO A 619 -11.59 4.33 27.25
CA PRO A 619 -12.53 4.56 28.35
C PRO A 619 -12.53 3.40 29.34
N THR A 620 -12.53 3.70 30.62
CA THR A 620 -12.43 2.70 31.71
C THR A 620 -13.60 1.71 31.78
N ALA A 621 -14.74 2.05 31.16
CA ALA A 621 -15.91 1.18 31.06
C ALA A 621 -15.94 0.30 29.79
N THR A 622 -14.89 0.32 28.96
CA THR A 622 -14.86 -0.45 27.71
C THR A 622 -14.83 -1.96 28.02
N PRO A 623 -15.76 -2.75 27.47
CA PRO A 623 -15.76 -4.20 27.68
C PRO A 623 -14.65 -4.89 26.88
N ALA A 624 -14.34 -6.13 27.25
CA ALA A 624 -13.47 -6.99 26.43
C ALA A 624 -14.07 -7.23 25.04
N GLY A 625 -13.24 -7.29 24.03
CA GLY A 625 -13.64 -7.52 22.64
C GLY A 625 -13.01 -6.53 21.67
N THR A 626 -13.60 -6.32 20.52
CA THR A 626 -13.12 -5.34 19.53
C THR A 626 -13.75 -3.98 19.79
N LEU A 627 -12.90 -2.98 20.02
CA LEU A 627 -13.27 -1.57 20.01
C LEU A 627 -12.96 -0.98 18.64
N VAL A 628 -13.92 -0.34 18.02
CA VAL A 628 -13.71 0.37 16.75
C VAL A 628 -13.43 1.84 17.06
N LEU A 629 -12.22 2.28 16.71
CA LEU A 629 -11.80 3.68 16.74
C LEU A 629 -12.07 4.28 15.37
N THR A 630 -13.02 5.21 15.25
CA THR A 630 -13.26 5.93 14.00
C THR A 630 -12.33 7.14 13.94
N VAL A 631 -11.42 7.15 12.96
CA VAL A 631 -10.56 8.30 12.63
C VAL A 631 -11.25 9.12 11.56
N ALA A 632 -11.37 10.42 11.74
CA ALA A 632 -11.96 11.33 10.76
C ALA A 632 -11.15 12.62 10.60
N VAL A 633 -11.15 13.13 9.36
CA VAL A 633 -10.64 14.47 8.99
C VAL A 633 -11.81 15.25 8.39
N PRO A 634 -12.54 16.04 9.18
CA PRO A 634 -13.76 16.73 8.72
C PRO A 634 -13.53 17.68 7.55
N GLN A 635 -12.31 18.23 7.41
CA GLN A 635 -11.97 19.20 6.37
C GLN A 635 -11.90 18.57 4.98
N THR A 636 -11.57 17.28 4.89
CA THR A 636 -11.47 16.53 3.62
C THR A 636 -12.61 15.54 3.43
N GLY A 637 -13.32 15.19 4.50
CA GLY A 637 -14.34 14.14 4.50
C GLY A 637 -13.76 12.73 4.68
N THR A 638 -12.44 12.59 4.87
CA THR A 638 -11.79 11.31 5.15
C THR A 638 -12.30 10.69 6.45
N ALA A 639 -12.70 9.42 6.42
CA ALA A 639 -13.11 8.67 7.61
C ALA A 639 -12.73 7.19 7.46
N ILE A 640 -12.11 6.63 8.48
CA ILE A 640 -11.73 5.20 8.52
C ILE A 640 -11.99 4.61 9.89
N ASP A 641 -12.24 3.31 9.94
CA ASP A 641 -12.40 2.54 11.17
C ASP A 641 -11.13 1.73 11.47
N VAL A 642 -10.62 1.86 12.68
CA VAL A 642 -9.42 1.17 13.16
C VAL A 642 -9.83 0.26 14.33
N PRO A 643 -9.88 -1.07 14.15
CA PRO A 643 -10.20 -2.00 15.22
C PRO A 643 -9.03 -2.14 16.18
N LEU A 644 -9.35 -2.10 17.48
CA LEU A 644 -8.42 -2.33 18.57
C LEU A 644 -8.96 -3.46 19.45
N THR A 645 -8.12 -4.44 19.78
CA THR A 645 -8.49 -5.52 20.70
C THR A 645 -8.44 -5.02 22.14
N ILE A 646 -9.57 -5.12 22.85
CA ILE A 646 -9.63 -4.80 24.27
C ILE A 646 -9.56 -6.09 25.06
N THR A 647 -8.55 -6.19 25.90
CA THR A 647 -8.40 -7.28 26.87
C THR A 647 -8.70 -6.76 28.26
N VAL A 648 -9.45 -7.54 29.05
CA VAL A 648 -9.71 -7.19 30.43
C VAL A 648 -9.17 -8.32 31.32
N PRO A 649 -8.48 -8.03 32.42
CA PRO A 649 -7.99 -9.06 33.33
C PRO A 649 -9.17 -9.81 33.93
N THR A 650 -9.07 -11.14 34.03
CA THR A 650 -10.05 -11.97 34.71
C THR A 650 -9.72 -12.03 36.22
N ILE A 651 -10.73 -11.77 37.05
CA ILE A 651 -10.58 -11.95 38.48
C ILE A 651 -10.42 -13.44 38.76
N THR A 652 -9.37 -13.81 39.47
CA THR A 652 -9.13 -15.21 39.92
C THR A 652 -9.27 -15.33 41.42
N SER A 653 -9.81 -16.47 41.88
CA SER A 653 -9.85 -16.83 43.31
C SER A 653 -8.45 -17.24 43.79
N VAL A 654 -7.92 -16.54 44.79
CA VAL A 654 -6.65 -16.86 45.46
C VAL A 654 -6.87 -17.89 46.53
N THR A 655 -7.92 -17.73 47.36
CA THR A 655 -8.42 -18.75 48.27
C THR A 655 -9.90 -18.99 48.03
N ALA A 656 -10.31 -20.26 48.07
CA ALA A 656 -11.71 -20.62 47.81
C ALA A 656 -12.63 -20.13 48.95
N PRO A 657 -13.92 -19.89 48.67
CA PRO A 657 -14.92 -19.63 49.71
C PRO A 657 -15.02 -20.82 50.71
N VAL A 658 -15.33 -20.49 51.95
CA VAL A 658 -15.45 -21.51 53.02
C VAL A 658 -16.81 -21.32 53.69
N ILE A 659 -17.51 -22.44 53.93
CA ILE A 659 -18.72 -22.48 54.76
C ILE A 659 -18.34 -22.78 56.18
N SER A 660 -18.86 -22.02 57.14
CA SER A 660 -18.74 -22.23 58.59
C SER A 660 -20.11 -22.27 59.24
N GLY A 661 -20.19 -22.87 60.43
CA GLY A 661 -21.42 -23.03 61.18
C GLY A 661 -21.82 -24.52 61.41
N THR A 662 -22.88 -24.76 62.08
CA THR A 662 -23.40 -26.12 62.35
C THR A 662 -24.34 -26.55 61.26
N ALA A 663 -24.02 -27.59 60.53
CA ALA A 663 -24.75 -28.01 59.32
C ALA A 663 -26.00 -28.84 59.73
N THR A 664 -26.91 -28.24 60.49
CA THR A 664 -28.19 -28.79 60.92
C THR A 664 -29.33 -27.90 60.44
N VAL A 665 -30.50 -28.47 60.21
CA VAL A 665 -31.69 -27.73 59.81
C VAL A 665 -32.04 -26.62 60.82
N GLY A 666 -32.31 -25.41 60.33
CA GLY A 666 -32.66 -24.27 61.21
C GLY A 666 -31.47 -23.52 61.83
N HIS A 667 -30.23 -23.99 61.66
CA HIS A 667 -29.01 -23.29 62.13
C HIS A 667 -28.38 -22.51 60.95
N THR A 668 -27.82 -21.37 61.27
CA THR A 668 -27.21 -20.51 60.20
C THR A 668 -25.84 -20.99 59.80
N LEU A 669 -25.64 -21.20 58.52
CA LEU A 669 -24.36 -21.34 57.84
C LEU A 669 -23.90 -19.97 57.34
N THR A 670 -22.62 -19.64 57.49
CA THR A 670 -22.01 -18.38 57.04
C THR A 670 -20.91 -18.70 55.99
N ALA A 671 -20.95 -17.98 54.88
CA ALA A 671 -19.95 -18.04 53.84
C ALA A 671 -18.84 -17.00 54.05
N SER A 672 -17.59 -17.44 54.22
CA SER A 672 -16.43 -16.60 53.94
C SER A 672 -16.19 -16.54 52.43
N PRO A 673 -16.04 -15.35 51.82
CA PRO A 673 -15.96 -15.23 50.36
C PRO A 673 -14.65 -15.73 49.76
N GLY A 674 -13.66 -16.06 50.57
CA GLY A 674 -12.29 -16.29 50.16
C GLY A 674 -11.57 -14.98 49.78
N THR A 675 -10.40 -15.09 49.14
CA THR A 675 -9.62 -13.94 48.68
C THR A 675 -9.50 -13.99 47.16
N TRP A 676 -9.38 -12.82 46.52
CA TRP A 676 -9.43 -12.66 45.09
C TRP A 676 -8.22 -11.87 44.60
N SER A 677 -7.87 -11.98 43.30
CA SER A 677 -6.74 -11.28 42.71
C SER A 677 -6.90 -9.75 42.64
N VAL A 678 -8.06 -9.24 42.99
CA VAL A 678 -8.36 -7.80 43.08
C VAL A 678 -8.70 -7.42 44.51
N THR A 679 -8.39 -6.18 44.87
CA THR A 679 -8.72 -5.65 46.22
C THR A 679 -10.17 -5.17 46.22
N SER A 680 -10.94 -5.52 47.26
CA SER A 680 -12.32 -5.04 47.50
C SER A 680 -13.31 -5.28 46.33
N PRO A 681 -13.42 -6.49 45.77
CA PRO A 681 -14.39 -6.77 44.73
C PRO A 681 -15.83 -6.68 45.30
N THR A 682 -16.78 -6.38 44.43
CA THR A 682 -18.21 -6.58 44.74
C THR A 682 -18.48 -8.07 44.69
N LEU A 683 -19.10 -8.59 45.77
CA LEU A 683 -19.33 -10.02 45.99
C LEU A 683 -20.81 -10.34 45.87
N ALA A 684 -21.15 -11.39 45.10
CA ALA A 684 -22.46 -11.98 45.01
C ALA A 684 -22.39 -13.45 45.44
N TYR A 685 -23.36 -13.91 46.23
CA TYR A 685 -23.42 -15.26 46.75
C TYR A 685 -24.56 -16.04 46.14
N ARG A 686 -24.39 -17.34 45.99
CA ARG A 686 -25.43 -18.27 45.58
C ARG A 686 -25.19 -19.61 46.24
N TRP A 687 -26.14 -20.00 47.13
CA TRP A 687 -26.09 -21.31 47.76
C TRP A 687 -26.67 -22.37 46.87
N ASN A 688 -26.09 -23.59 46.93
CA ASN A 688 -26.51 -24.69 46.07
C ASN A 688 -26.77 -25.93 46.94
N ARG A 689 -27.81 -26.72 46.62
CA ARG A 689 -28.15 -28.01 47.18
C ARG A 689 -27.81 -29.11 46.21
N ALA A 690 -26.95 -30.03 46.58
CA ALA A 690 -26.52 -31.13 45.71
C ALA A 690 -26.12 -30.64 44.28
N GLY A 691 -25.43 -29.46 44.19
CA GLY A 691 -24.96 -28.84 42.96
C GLY A 691 -25.96 -27.93 42.26
N ALA A 692 -27.23 -27.98 42.59
CA ALA A 692 -28.27 -27.12 42.01
C ALA A 692 -28.51 -25.86 42.87
N PRO A 693 -28.74 -24.67 42.22
CA PRO A 693 -29.03 -23.45 42.96
C PRO A 693 -30.25 -23.57 43.86
N ILE A 694 -30.21 -22.90 45.04
CA ILE A 694 -31.32 -22.73 45.93
C ILE A 694 -31.95 -21.37 45.69
N ASP A 695 -33.21 -21.35 45.28
CA ASP A 695 -33.90 -20.13 44.92
C ASP A 695 -33.94 -19.14 46.10
N GLY A 696 -33.56 -17.86 45.83
CA GLY A 696 -33.54 -16.80 46.82
C GLY A 696 -32.39 -16.87 47.83
N ALA A 697 -31.56 -17.89 47.83
CA ALA A 697 -30.44 -18.01 48.76
C ALA A 697 -29.18 -17.27 48.23
N THR A 698 -29.20 -15.92 48.29
CA THR A 698 -28.19 -15.04 47.76
C THR A 698 -27.44 -14.21 48.81
N ALA A 699 -27.73 -14.39 50.06
CA ALA A 699 -27.02 -13.71 51.15
C ALA A 699 -25.70 -14.42 51.50
N ALA A 700 -24.79 -13.74 52.21
CA ALA A 700 -23.59 -14.34 52.76
C ALA A 700 -23.87 -15.41 53.81
N SER A 701 -25.09 -15.59 54.23
CA SER A 701 -25.55 -16.65 55.19
C SER A 701 -26.74 -17.38 54.65
N TYR A 702 -26.90 -18.62 55.04
CA TYR A 702 -27.99 -19.50 54.68
C TYR A 702 -28.39 -20.40 55.85
N SER A 703 -29.70 -20.53 56.12
CA SER A 703 -30.19 -21.49 57.11
C SER A 703 -30.81 -22.69 56.44
N PRO A 704 -30.20 -23.89 56.54
CA PRO A 704 -30.72 -25.10 55.90
C PRO A 704 -32.15 -25.39 56.34
N VAL A 705 -32.97 -25.79 55.39
CA VAL A 705 -34.35 -26.20 55.57
C VAL A 705 -34.47 -27.73 55.54
N ALA A 706 -35.63 -28.30 55.87
CA ALA A 706 -35.83 -29.75 55.89
C ALA A 706 -35.41 -30.42 54.57
N ALA A 707 -35.60 -29.78 53.43
CA ALA A 707 -35.20 -30.30 52.12
C ALA A 707 -33.66 -30.47 51.93
N ASP A 708 -32.87 -29.81 52.76
CA ASP A 708 -31.42 -29.87 52.77
C ASP A 708 -30.86 -31.03 53.59
N ALA A 709 -31.64 -31.64 54.45
CA ALA A 709 -31.21 -32.73 55.30
C ALA A 709 -30.55 -33.85 54.51
N GLY A 710 -29.39 -34.29 54.93
CA GLY A 710 -28.58 -35.30 54.28
C GLY A 710 -27.97 -34.89 52.92
N ARG A 711 -28.17 -33.63 52.50
CA ARG A 711 -27.71 -33.11 51.20
C ARG A 711 -26.41 -32.30 51.39
N ALA A 712 -25.59 -32.34 50.32
CA ALA A 712 -24.42 -31.49 50.27
C ALA A 712 -24.82 -30.05 49.90
N ILE A 713 -24.38 -29.08 50.69
CA ILE A 713 -24.57 -27.65 50.45
C ILE A 713 -23.22 -27.04 50.07
N THR A 714 -23.20 -26.22 49.05
CA THR A 714 -22.04 -25.39 48.64
C THR A 714 -22.49 -23.95 48.47
N VAL A 715 -21.55 -23.01 48.54
CA VAL A 715 -21.78 -21.62 48.16
C VAL A 715 -20.88 -21.26 47.00
N THR A 716 -21.45 -20.70 45.96
CA THR A 716 -20.72 -20.10 44.84
C THR A 716 -20.66 -18.61 45.09
N VAL A 717 -19.44 -18.03 45.03
CA VAL A 717 -19.21 -16.60 45.17
C VAL A 717 -18.71 -16.09 43.84
N THR A 718 -19.34 -15.02 43.34
CA THR A 718 -18.92 -14.27 42.15
C THR A 718 -18.32 -12.96 42.63
N ALA A 719 -17.07 -12.70 42.20
CA ALA A 719 -16.37 -11.45 42.49
C ALA A 719 -16.29 -10.61 41.22
N SER A 720 -16.69 -9.35 41.28
CA SER A 720 -16.67 -8.39 40.14
C SER A 720 -16.03 -7.07 40.56
N ALA A 721 -15.33 -6.46 39.60
CA ALA A 721 -14.78 -5.11 39.72
C ALA A 721 -14.84 -4.40 38.37
N PRO A 722 -14.90 -3.08 38.31
CA PRO A 722 -14.86 -2.33 37.07
C PRO A 722 -13.62 -2.68 36.22
N GLY A 723 -13.79 -2.81 34.92
CA GLY A 723 -12.68 -3.11 34.01
C GLY A 723 -12.12 -4.53 34.07
N THR A 724 -12.87 -5.49 34.65
CA THR A 724 -12.45 -6.89 34.78
C THR A 724 -13.53 -7.87 34.39
N THR A 725 -13.15 -9.07 33.98
CA THR A 725 -14.08 -10.19 33.85
C THR A 725 -14.33 -10.78 35.23
N PRO A 726 -15.62 -10.97 35.68
CA PRO A 726 -15.93 -11.53 36.97
C PRO A 726 -15.30 -12.91 37.17
N GLY A 727 -14.75 -13.12 38.34
CA GLY A 727 -14.26 -14.41 38.80
C GLY A 727 -15.34 -15.18 39.59
N VAL A 728 -15.33 -16.50 39.50
CA VAL A 728 -16.28 -17.39 40.20
C VAL A 728 -15.53 -18.48 40.96
N ALA A 729 -15.89 -18.71 42.22
CA ALA A 729 -15.37 -19.81 43.00
C ALA A 729 -16.47 -20.45 43.83
N THR A 730 -16.37 -21.75 44.08
CA THR A 730 -17.33 -22.51 44.89
C THR A 730 -16.61 -23.15 46.05
N SER A 731 -17.27 -23.13 47.21
CA SER A 731 -16.75 -23.73 48.46
C SER A 731 -16.66 -25.27 48.36
N ALA A 732 -15.88 -25.85 49.22
CA ALA A 732 -16.06 -27.26 49.58
C ALA A 732 -17.50 -27.51 50.07
N ALA A 733 -18.00 -28.71 49.83
CA ALA A 733 -19.34 -29.10 50.24
C ALA A 733 -19.37 -29.40 51.76
N ILE A 734 -20.44 -28.97 52.42
CA ILE A 734 -20.80 -29.40 53.77
C ILE A 734 -22.10 -30.19 53.70
N THR A 735 -22.18 -31.33 54.35
CA THR A 735 -23.41 -32.16 54.36
C THR A 735 -24.28 -31.77 55.58
N VAL A 736 -25.53 -31.46 55.34
CA VAL A 736 -26.49 -31.16 56.41
C VAL A 736 -26.91 -32.45 57.10
N ASP A 737 -26.91 -32.44 58.42
CA ASP A 737 -27.32 -33.63 59.20
C ASP A 737 -28.71 -34.13 58.78
N ARG A 738 -28.88 -35.44 58.82
CA ARG A 738 -30.18 -36.06 58.57
C ARG A 738 -31.16 -35.77 59.74
N LEU A 739 -32.41 -35.58 59.43
CA LEU A 739 -33.44 -35.30 60.41
C LEU A 739 -33.89 -36.60 61.15
N ALA A 740 -34.31 -36.47 62.36
CA ALA A 740 -34.84 -37.54 63.11
C ALA A 740 -36.20 -38.09 62.56
N SER A 741 -36.35 -39.34 62.48
CA SER A 741 -37.62 -39.99 62.16
C SER A 741 -38.28 -40.59 63.38
N VAL A 742 -39.56 -40.79 63.34
CA VAL A 742 -40.33 -41.52 64.38
C VAL A 742 -41.12 -42.61 63.75
N THR A 743 -40.92 -43.85 64.14
CA THR A 743 -41.67 -45.01 63.67
C THR A 743 -42.68 -45.44 64.75
N ARG A 744 -43.94 -45.63 64.31
CA ARG A 744 -45.03 -46.14 65.16
C ARG A 744 -45.65 -47.38 64.48
N GLY A 745 -45.82 -48.44 65.24
CA GLY A 745 -46.43 -49.65 64.83
C GLY A 745 -47.68 -49.95 65.60
N THR A 746 -48.78 -50.32 64.99
CA THR A 746 -50.04 -50.71 65.61
C THR A 746 -50.63 -51.92 64.93
N VAL A 747 -51.22 -52.78 65.75
CA VAL A 747 -51.95 -53.96 65.21
C VAL A 747 -53.48 -53.68 65.17
N ASP A 748 -54.16 -54.26 64.18
CA ASP A 748 -55.62 -54.13 64.04
C ASP A 748 -56.37 -54.85 65.15
N ARG A 749 -55.82 -55.94 65.75
CA ARG A 749 -56.36 -56.78 66.76
C ARG A 749 -55.29 -57.30 67.69
N VAL A 750 -55.49 -57.16 69.05
CA VAL A 750 -54.56 -57.64 70.04
C VAL A 750 -54.79 -59.15 70.26
N LEU A 751 -55.96 -59.64 70.06
CA LEU A 751 -56.33 -61.04 70.26
C LEU A 751 -56.79 -61.65 68.93
N VAL A 752 -56.03 -62.64 68.38
CA VAL A 752 -56.31 -63.25 67.06
C VAL A 752 -56.21 -64.77 67.10
N SER A 753 -56.98 -65.48 66.25
CA SER A 753 -56.86 -66.92 66.05
C SER A 753 -55.57 -67.26 65.28
N HIS A 754 -54.96 -68.36 65.60
CA HIS A 754 -53.72 -68.82 64.85
C HIS A 754 -53.97 -69.09 63.36
N LYS A 755 -55.19 -69.10 62.93
CA LYS A 755 -55.61 -69.26 61.48
C LYS A 755 -55.86 -67.98 60.83
N SER A 756 -55.88 -66.78 61.54
CA SER A 756 -56.24 -65.46 61.03
C SER A 756 -54.96 -64.68 60.74
N PRO A 757 -54.85 -63.90 59.62
CA PRO A 757 -53.76 -62.99 59.42
C PRO A 757 -53.86 -61.80 60.39
N VAL A 758 -52.73 -61.19 60.69
CA VAL A 758 -52.60 -60.00 61.48
C VAL A 758 -52.23 -58.86 60.54
N ALA A 759 -53.00 -57.79 60.53
CA ALA A 759 -52.57 -56.56 59.89
C ALA A 759 -51.80 -55.68 60.79
N TYR A 760 -50.56 -55.40 60.47
CA TYR A 760 -49.67 -54.51 61.25
C TYR A 760 -49.52 -53.20 60.49
N ARG A 761 -49.94 -52.09 61.03
CA ARG A 761 -49.87 -50.78 60.46
C ARG A 761 -48.64 -50.04 60.94
N VAL A 762 -47.82 -49.59 60.07
CA VAL A 762 -46.63 -48.83 60.36
C VAL A 762 -46.79 -47.44 59.88
N LEU A 763 -46.48 -46.45 60.66
CA LEU A 763 -46.40 -45.05 60.33
C LEU A 763 -44.99 -44.54 60.68
N VAL A 764 -44.27 -44.06 59.68
CA VAL A 764 -43.04 -43.31 59.84
C VAL A 764 -43.30 -41.85 59.57
N THR A 765 -42.84 -41.00 60.45
CA THR A 765 -42.91 -39.54 60.27
C THR A 765 -41.50 -38.89 60.39
N GLY A 766 -41.22 -37.93 59.53
CA GLY A 766 -39.93 -37.26 59.46
C GLY A 766 -40.04 -35.77 59.28
N GLN A 767 -40.29 -34.99 60.31
CA GLN A 767 -40.18 -33.49 60.33
C GLN A 767 -40.40 -32.73 59.07
N GLY A 768 -41.51 -33.00 58.34
CA GLY A 768 -41.90 -32.36 57.09
C GLY A 768 -41.37 -33.07 55.83
N LEU A 769 -40.62 -34.16 55.97
CA LEU A 769 -40.19 -34.99 54.86
C LEU A 769 -41.08 -36.24 54.76
N VAL A 770 -41.20 -36.71 53.51
CA VAL A 770 -41.91 -37.98 53.21
C VAL A 770 -40.91 -39.11 53.35
N PRO A 771 -41.05 -40.03 54.33
CA PRO A 771 -40.11 -41.12 54.53
C PRO A 771 -40.13 -42.09 53.37
N THR A 772 -38.95 -42.54 52.95
CA THR A 772 -38.70 -43.58 51.97
C THR A 772 -37.72 -44.60 52.59
N GLY A 773 -37.57 -45.77 51.96
CA GLY A 773 -36.63 -46.79 52.52
C GLY A 773 -37.36 -47.94 53.17
N ASP A 774 -36.60 -48.84 53.76
CA ASP A 774 -37.14 -50.14 54.25
C ASP A 774 -37.67 -50.14 55.68
N ILE A 775 -38.83 -50.73 55.84
CA ILE A 775 -39.38 -51.08 57.15
C ILE A 775 -39.20 -52.58 57.33
N VAL A 776 -38.48 -52.96 58.35
CA VAL A 776 -38.33 -54.34 58.77
C VAL A 776 -39.23 -54.60 59.90
N VAL A 777 -40.23 -55.49 59.71
CA VAL A 777 -41.15 -55.94 60.77
C VAL A 777 -40.60 -57.21 61.37
N ARG A 778 -40.54 -57.21 62.76
CA ARG A 778 -40.00 -58.31 63.54
C ARG A 778 -40.94 -58.79 64.67
N ASP A 779 -40.84 -60.05 64.99
CA ASP A 779 -41.40 -60.64 66.22
C ASP A 779 -40.19 -61.00 67.07
N GLY A 780 -39.94 -60.23 68.12
CA GLY A 780 -38.71 -60.31 68.86
C GLY A 780 -37.48 -60.26 68.01
N ARG A 781 -36.72 -61.29 67.83
CA ARG A 781 -35.54 -61.34 66.94
C ARG A 781 -35.84 -61.87 65.51
N THR A 782 -37.00 -62.41 65.30
CA THR A 782 -37.35 -62.97 63.99
C THR A 782 -37.91 -61.93 63.05
N VAL A 783 -37.29 -61.80 61.86
CA VAL A 783 -37.82 -60.97 60.80
C VAL A 783 -39.02 -61.61 60.16
N LEU A 784 -40.18 -60.96 60.19
CA LEU A 784 -41.42 -61.43 59.60
C LEU A 784 -41.52 -60.99 58.09
N THR A 785 -41.16 -59.77 57.84
CA THR A 785 -41.18 -59.24 56.50
C THR A 785 -40.44 -57.91 56.43
N THR A 786 -40.03 -57.50 55.20
CA THR A 786 -39.50 -56.20 54.85
C THR A 786 -40.37 -55.57 53.76
N VAL A 787 -40.67 -54.30 53.96
CA VAL A 787 -41.47 -53.55 52.99
C VAL A 787 -40.77 -52.21 52.73
N THR A 788 -40.61 -51.81 51.48
CA THR A 788 -40.01 -50.56 51.12
C THR A 788 -41.07 -49.46 51.04
N LEU A 789 -40.88 -48.38 51.79
CA LEU A 789 -41.70 -47.17 51.62
C LEU A 789 -41.26 -46.38 50.38
N THR A 790 -42.25 -46.04 49.60
CA THR A 790 -42.12 -45.13 48.44
C THR A 790 -42.73 -43.75 48.80
N PRO A 791 -42.45 -42.70 48.06
CA PRO A 791 -43.06 -41.39 48.26
C PRO A 791 -44.61 -41.43 48.23
N ALA A 792 -45.18 -42.31 47.44
CA ALA A 792 -46.64 -42.45 47.30
C ALA A 792 -47.33 -43.00 48.57
N ASP A 793 -46.55 -43.70 49.43
CA ASP A 793 -47.09 -44.26 50.68
C ASP A 793 -47.22 -43.20 51.80
N ASN A 794 -46.63 -42.05 51.64
CA ASN A 794 -46.63 -40.94 52.55
C ASN A 794 -46.33 -41.42 54.01
N GLY A 795 -45.32 -42.28 54.10
CA GLY A 795 -44.81 -42.86 55.38
C GLY A 795 -45.73 -43.89 56.00
N ARG A 796 -46.78 -44.39 55.34
CA ARG A 796 -47.76 -45.35 55.85
C ARG A 796 -47.75 -46.64 55.10
N VAL A 797 -47.64 -47.77 55.80
CA VAL A 797 -47.83 -49.10 55.23
C VAL A 797 -48.63 -50.00 56.09
N THR A 798 -49.48 -50.77 55.49
CA THR A 798 -50.17 -51.89 56.23
C THR A 798 -49.64 -53.20 55.69
N VAL A 799 -49.10 -53.97 56.58
CA VAL A 799 -48.44 -55.25 56.26
C VAL A 799 -49.29 -56.38 56.78
N THR A 800 -49.68 -57.26 55.90
CA THR A 800 -50.34 -58.53 56.32
C THR A 800 -49.25 -59.51 56.69
N LEU A 801 -49.19 -59.85 57.98
CA LEU A 801 -48.17 -60.73 58.52
C LEU A 801 -48.46 -62.17 58.25
N PRO A 802 -47.42 -63.02 58.08
CA PRO A 802 -47.61 -64.44 58.00
C PRO A 802 -48.31 -64.98 59.25
N LYS A 803 -48.95 -66.17 59.17
CA LYS A 803 -49.65 -66.79 60.32
C LYS A 803 -48.64 -66.94 61.44
N LEU A 804 -48.98 -66.31 62.60
CA LEU A 804 -48.16 -66.35 63.81
C LEU A 804 -48.52 -67.66 64.62
N ARG A 805 -47.52 -68.21 65.34
CA ARG A 805 -47.71 -69.42 66.18
C ARG A 805 -48.56 -68.99 67.41
N ARG A 806 -49.15 -70.02 68.11
CA ARG A 806 -49.83 -69.73 69.36
C ARG A 806 -48.87 -69.18 70.42
N GLY A 807 -49.26 -68.11 71.09
CA GLY A 807 -48.43 -67.54 72.15
C GLY A 807 -48.51 -65.97 72.13
N ILE A 808 -47.63 -65.33 72.83
CA ILE A 808 -47.47 -63.89 72.97
C ILE A 808 -46.43 -63.45 71.96
N HIS A 809 -46.79 -62.49 71.07
CA HIS A 809 -45.88 -61.86 70.06
C HIS A 809 -45.72 -60.41 70.40
N LEU A 810 -44.44 -59.89 70.29
CA LEU A 810 -44.09 -58.50 70.49
C LEU A 810 -43.53 -57.97 69.10
N LEU A 811 -44.44 -57.35 68.35
CA LEU A 811 -44.13 -56.87 67.01
C LEU A 811 -43.48 -55.51 67.06
N THR A 812 -42.34 -55.39 66.43
CA THR A 812 -41.66 -54.08 66.22
C THR A 812 -41.46 -53.82 64.73
N ALA A 813 -41.51 -52.54 64.35
CA ALA A 813 -41.07 -52.09 63.06
C ALA A 813 -39.83 -51.22 63.20
N THR A 814 -38.84 -51.55 62.47
CA THR A 814 -37.59 -50.72 62.33
C THR A 814 -37.57 -50.09 60.96
N TYR A 815 -37.55 -48.78 60.92
CA TYR A 815 -37.30 -47.99 59.66
C TYR A 815 -35.80 -47.86 59.50
N SER A 816 -35.26 -48.20 58.36
CA SER A 816 -33.82 -48.16 58.04
C SER A 816 -33.27 -46.74 57.85
N GLY A 817 -34.11 -45.72 57.82
CA GLY A 817 -33.73 -44.41 57.40
C GLY A 817 -33.65 -44.29 55.86
N ASP A 818 -33.50 -43.06 55.35
CA ASP A 818 -33.26 -42.78 53.93
C ASP A 818 -32.13 -41.75 53.78
N ALA A 819 -32.01 -41.11 52.62
CA ALA A 819 -30.97 -40.08 52.36
C ALA A 819 -31.13 -38.86 53.31
N GLN A 820 -32.31 -38.55 53.78
CA GLN A 820 -32.64 -37.34 54.53
C GLN A 820 -33.05 -37.56 56.02
N LEU A 821 -33.49 -38.79 56.33
CA LEU A 821 -33.97 -39.19 57.62
C LEU A 821 -33.09 -40.27 58.30
N VAL A 822 -32.86 -40.18 59.59
CA VAL A 822 -32.19 -41.23 60.33
C VAL A 822 -33.15 -42.39 60.57
N ASP A 823 -32.61 -43.55 60.87
CA ASP A 823 -33.37 -44.72 61.32
C ASP A 823 -34.19 -44.50 62.61
N SER A 824 -35.26 -45.28 62.78
CA SER A 824 -36.05 -45.29 63.99
C SER A 824 -36.77 -46.61 64.21
N ALA A 825 -37.17 -46.90 65.40
CA ALA A 825 -37.94 -48.10 65.71
C ALA A 825 -39.25 -47.80 66.48
N SER A 826 -40.24 -48.61 66.25
CA SER A 826 -41.49 -48.48 66.97
C SER A 826 -41.40 -49.15 68.34
N PHE A 827 -42.24 -48.69 69.30
CA PHE A 827 -42.49 -49.48 70.49
C PHE A 827 -43.11 -50.85 70.09
N PRO A 828 -42.85 -51.87 70.89
CA PRO A 828 -43.45 -53.18 70.64
C PRO A 828 -45.02 -53.15 70.73
N ALA A 829 -45.69 -53.71 69.72
CA ALA A 829 -47.11 -53.94 69.73
C ALA A 829 -47.42 -55.39 70.17
N LEU A 830 -48.25 -55.53 71.15
CA LEU A 830 -48.61 -56.84 71.64
C LEU A 830 -49.67 -57.55 70.78
N VAL A 831 -49.49 -58.80 70.45
CA VAL A 831 -50.46 -59.69 69.87
C VAL A 831 -50.49 -60.99 70.56
N LEU A 832 -51.68 -61.41 70.98
CA LEU A 832 -51.98 -62.70 71.67
C LEU A 832 -52.65 -63.62 70.62
N VAL A 833 -51.99 -64.77 70.28
CA VAL A 833 -52.50 -65.74 69.29
C VAL A 833 -52.97 -66.99 70.06
N ARG A 834 -54.33 -67.29 69.91
CA ARG A 834 -54.94 -68.48 70.49
C ARG A 834 -54.99 -69.63 69.52
#